data_ee3be55be5ab0f4807261c5354d7cbe4
#
_entry.id   ee3be55be5ab0f4807261c5354d7cbe4
#
_cell.length_a   1.000
_cell.length_b   1.000
_cell.length_c   1.000
_cell.angle_alpha   90.00
_cell.angle_beta   90.00
_cell.angle_gamma   90.00
#
_symmetry.space_group_name_H-M   'P 1'
#
loop_
_entity.id
_entity.type
_entity.pdbx_description
1 polymer ?
#
loop_
_entity_poly.entity_id
_entity_poly.type
_entity_poly.pdbx_seq_one_letter_code
_entity_poly.pdbx_strand_id
1 'polypeptide(L)'
;ADVSKPAQFQTDFEKKTYGFTGEWGITDNLGVVVGYTRRESKIPTVQVPGTRVSIVPDDQNWTGWGVLETPVAGGTQTQRRTADNFFAKATLYATPWTEASLALTYSGYESKGFLTTVADSGYEDHHDGLNLTASVKHRMKAGVLDSSLAYTRMTDKRTSDVKNWTQLDRYTIGMDDTGSTSTTSMTSAASGGLGDLESTQSVINAKTRMDCEPVMVGSVSHQFSAGADLSSTHAEYRRGSNYYRWGVTQSVMQSDYGEFSQTDFYTTRWKAGTYEADYNQAALFGEHRMGVGDFVIRTGLRAEYDDFTKDVNIAPRFTTSWDLFGNGGSVITVGANRYYGRNILTYALYKAQNGGMENIYDYASDDSPAADGWFAANDFDGLERLKTPFSDEFSIGLTQRLGDWSASAAYVHRNGHDEVRSRSRTEGSGYDTRFVREFYNGGESEHDSVIFSINNTAPLKFAKANHWVRFSAAWQETKSNAAIDQGYSELESGKTVNMDKVWYDGSVIDAEDLDSTDFNIPVKFDLEATSEWAQWGLTWYNFLHLSLDRNQAVRDDGEYYAWTHEGEYGPMTEQIRKYSRVDFASAWSWDTKVLYRPDWARGVGVSLEVYNVTNNRNASDVFVYKGTQYKSYDPGRQFWVQLSYDY
;
A
#
# COMPACT_ATOMS: atom_id res chain seq x y z
N ALA A 1 14.05 17.77 -7.82
CA ALA A 1 14.92 16.60 -7.69
C ALA A 1 16.20 17.01 -6.99
N ASP A 2 16.62 16.26 -6.01
CA ASP A 2 17.92 16.47 -5.38
C ASP A 2 18.99 16.03 -6.37
N VAL A 3 19.73 16.99 -6.92
CA VAL A 3 20.80 16.72 -7.89
C VAL A 3 21.97 15.92 -7.31
N SER A 4 22.04 15.78 -5.98
CA SER A 4 23.03 14.93 -5.31
C SER A 4 22.80 13.43 -5.54
N LYS A 5 21.61 13.04 -6.08
CA LYS A 5 21.23 11.66 -6.37
C LYS A 5 20.78 11.48 -7.81
N PRO A 6 21.71 11.36 -8.77
CA PRO A 6 21.36 11.17 -10.18
C PRO A 6 20.46 9.95 -10.43
N ALA A 7 20.57 8.92 -9.60
CA ALA A 7 19.78 7.68 -9.71
C ALA A 7 18.28 7.87 -9.53
N GLN A 8 17.86 8.91 -8.85
CA GLN A 8 16.44 9.23 -8.64
C GLN A 8 15.96 10.31 -9.62
N PHE A 9 16.82 10.74 -10.52
CA PHE A 9 16.52 11.84 -11.42
C PHE A 9 15.79 11.34 -12.67
N GLN A 10 14.53 11.69 -12.77
CA GLN A 10 13.74 11.53 -13.98
C GLN A 10 13.61 12.92 -14.63
N THR A 11 14.25 13.13 -15.77
CA THR A 11 14.28 14.44 -16.45
C THR A 11 13.10 14.67 -17.36
N ASP A 12 12.50 13.60 -17.86
CA ASP A 12 11.44 13.64 -18.85
C ASP A 12 10.57 12.39 -18.77
N PHE A 13 9.38 12.43 -19.33
CA PHE A 13 8.55 11.27 -19.55
C PHE A 13 7.57 11.51 -20.70
N GLU A 14 7.24 10.48 -21.41
CA GLU A 14 6.19 10.46 -22.42
C GLU A 14 5.07 9.53 -21.93
N LYS A 15 3.84 10.03 -21.85
CA LYS A 15 2.66 9.23 -21.54
C LYS A 15 1.60 9.41 -22.62
N LYS A 16 1.04 8.31 -23.09
CA LYS A 16 -0.06 8.28 -24.06
C LYS A 16 -1.21 7.49 -23.49
N THR A 17 -2.43 7.97 -23.69
CA THR A 17 -3.64 7.26 -23.31
C THR A 17 -4.58 7.22 -24.51
N TYR A 18 -5.06 6.03 -24.84
CA TYR A 18 -6.05 5.78 -25.86
C TYR A 18 -7.24 5.08 -25.22
N GLY A 19 -8.44 5.44 -25.63
CA GLY A 19 -9.61 4.76 -25.10
C GLY A 19 -10.83 4.96 -25.95
N PHE A 20 -11.75 4.02 -25.83
CA PHE A 20 -13.11 4.15 -26.35
C PHE A 20 -14.10 3.54 -25.36
N THR A 21 -15.31 4.06 -25.40
CA THR A 21 -16.47 3.49 -24.71
C THR A 21 -17.63 3.52 -25.69
N GLY A 22 -18.38 2.42 -25.75
CA GLY A 22 -19.59 2.32 -26.55
C GLY A 22 -20.73 1.72 -25.76
N GLU A 23 -21.94 2.21 -26.00
CA GLU A 23 -23.17 1.74 -25.38
C GLU A 23 -24.18 1.42 -26.48
N TRP A 24 -24.80 0.25 -26.38
CA TRP A 24 -25.78 -0.22 -27.38
C TRP A 24 -27.00 -0.83 -26.70
N GLY A 25 -28.18 -0.39 -27.12
CA GLY A 25 -29.42 -1.11 -26.91
C GLY A 25 -29.55 -2.21 -27.98
N ILE A 26 -29.28 -3.46 -27.61
CA ILE A 26 -29.37 -4.59 -28.54
C ILE A 26 -30.84 -4.92 -28.82
N THR A 27 -31.68 -4.85 -27.79
CA THR A 27 -33.13 -4.96 -27.81
C THR A 27 -33.70 -3.97 -26.80
N ASP A 28 -35.04 -3.83 -26.75
CA ASP A 28 -35.72 -2.94 -25.78
C ASP A 28 -35.42 -3.28 -24.33
N ASN A 29 -34.95 -4.50 -24.05
CA ASN A 29 -34.67 -4.99 -22.71
C ASN A 29 -33.24 -5.48 -22.50
N LEU A 30 -32.37 -5.37 -23.50
CA LEU A 30 -30.96 -5.75 -23.40
C LEU A 30 -30.06 -4.60 -23.83
N GLY A 31 -29.29 -4.07 -22.89
CA GLY A 31 -28.23 -3.09 -23.11
C GLY A 31 -26.85 -3.69 -22.90
N VAL A 32 -25.88 -3.22 -23.68
CA VAL A 32 -24.48 -3.61 -23.59
C VAL A 32 -23.59 -2.37 -23.55
N VAL A 33 -22.64 -2.34 -22.64
CA VAL A 33 -21.58 -1.32 -22.55
C VAL A 33 -20.24 -2.01 -22.70
N VAL A 34 -19.35 -1.43 -23.52
CA VAL A 34 -17.97 -1.91 -23.69
C VAL A 34 -17.02 -0.73 -23.61
N GLY A 35 -15.96 -0.85 -22.86
CA GLY A 35 -14.92 0.15 -22.75
C GLY A 35 -13.53 -0.47 -22.85
N TYR A 36 -12.61 0.26 -23.47
CA TYR A 36 -11.19 -0.11 -23.50
C TYR A 36 -10.34 1.14 -23.31
N THR A 37 -9.29 0.99 -22.51
CA THR A 37 -8.29 2.05 -22.32
C THR A 37 -6.90 1.44 -22.30
N ARG A 38 -5.99 2.01 -23.11
CA ARG A 38 -4.57 1.69 -23.08
C ARG A 38 -3.77 2.91 -22.66
N ARG A 39 -2.83 2.72 -21.74
CA ARG A 39 -1.86 3.72 -21.31
C ARG A 39 -0.45 3.21 -21.58
N GLU A 40 0.36 4.05 -22.17
CA GLU A 40 1.78 3.78 -22.44
C GLU A 40 2.62 4.87 -21.79
N SER A 41 3.70 4.47 -21.13
CA SER A 41 4.65 5.40 -20.54
C SER A 41 6.07 5.02 -20.92
N LYS A 42 6.87 6.01 -21.31
CA LYS A 42 8.32 5.91 -21.52
C LYS A 42 8.98 6.86 -20.53
N ILE A 43 9.81 6.33 -19.68
CA ILE A 43 10.39 7.05 -18.55
C ILE A 43 11.91 6.93 -18.64
N PRO A 44 12.61 7.91 -19.26
CA PRO A 44 14.06 7.95 -19.22
C PRO A 44 14.53 8.09 -17.76
N THR A 45 15.35 7.18 -17.33
CA THR A 45 15.86 7.11 -15.95
C THR A 45 17.37 6.94 -15.99
N VAL A 46 18.08 7.70 -15.17
CA VAL A 46 19.54 7.59 -15.07
C VAL A 46 19.90 6.38 -14.23
N GLN A 47 20.64 5.45 -14.82
CA GLN A 47 21.35 4.41 -14.09
C GLN A 47 22.74 4.94 -13.71
N VAL A 48 23.07 4.89 -12.43
CA VAL A 48 24.42 5.27 -11.97
C VAL A 48 25.47 4.26 -12.45
N PRO A 49 26.70 4.70 -12.70
CA PRO A 49 27.81 3.76 -12.84
C PRO A 49 27.87 2.81 -11.64
N GLY A 50 28.01 1.53 -11.91
CA GLY A 50 27.99 0.50 -10.89
C GLY A 50 29.14 -0.48 -11.07
N THR A 51 29.13 -1.54 -10.28
CA THR A 51 30.11 -2.61 -10.34
C THR A 51 29.36 -3.94 -10.45
N ARG A 52 29.69 -4.71 -11.48
CA ARG A 52 29.28 -6.12 -11.53
C ARG A 52 30.19 -6.89 -10.59
N VAL A 53 29.58 -7.57 -9.63
CA VAL A 53 30.27 -8.43 -8.67
C VAL A 53 30.07 -9.87 -9.09
N SER A 54 31.14 -10.61 -9.27
CA SER A 54 31.10 -12.04 -9.61
C SER A 54 31.96 -12.82 -8.61
N ILE A 55 31.43 -13.90 -8.09
CA ILE A 55 32.18 -14.86 -7.29
C ILE A 55 32.83 -15.84 -8.27
N VAL A 56 34.14 -15.97 -8.24
CA VAL A 56 34.93 -16.78 -9.16
C VAL A 56 35.83 -17.73 -8.38
N PRO A 57 36.18 -18.90 -8.94
CA PRO A 57 37.19 -19.75 -8.32
C PRO A 57 38.51 -19.01 -8.17
N ASP A 58 39.14 -19.14 -7.00
CA ASP A 58 40.42 -18.54 -6.68
C ASP A 58 41.25 -19.51 -5.81
N ASP A 59 42.22 -20.15 -6.41
CA ASP A 59 43.11 -21.12 -5.76
C ASP A 59 44.16 -20.50 -4.84
N GLN A 60 44.32 -19.19 -4.90
CA GLN A 60 45.16 -18.42 -3.98
C GLN A 60 44.43 -18.05 -2.69
N ASN A 61 43.13 -18.14 -2.68
CA ASN A 61 42.31 -17.91 -1.51
C ASN A 61 42.00 -19.24 -0.81
N TRP A 62 42.22 -19.33 0.49
CA TRP A 62 41.97 -20.50 1.29
C TRP A 62 40.49 -21.01 1.24
N THR A 63 39.53 -20.12 0.92
CA THR A 63 38.12 -20.50 0.65
C THR A 63 37.94 -21.16 -0.70
N GLY A 64 38.93 -21.10 -1.60
CA GLY A 64 38.79 -21.51 -3.00
C GLY A 64 38.00 -20.55 -3.87
N TRP A 65 37.54 -19.44 -3.32
CA TRP A 65 36.71 -18.44 -4.01
C TRP A 65 37.30 -17.04 -3.89
N GLY A 66 37.16 -16.26 -4.94
CA GLY A 66 37.53 -14.85 -5.02
C GLY A 66 36.41 -14.00 -5.56
N VAL A 67 36.62 -12.69 -5.58
CA VAL A 67 35.67 -11.70 -6.07
C VAL A 67 36.27 -10.97 -7.27
N LEU A 68 35.57 -11.07 -8.39
CA LEU A 68 35.85 -10.28 -9.59
C LEU A 68 34.91 -9.11 -9.70
N GLU A 69 35.46 -7.90 -9.72
CA GLU A 69 34.73 -6.68 -9.93
C GLU A 69 34.94 -6.15 -11.34
N THR A 70 33.85 -5.89 -12.04
CA THR A 70 33.89 -5.32 -13.38
C THR A 70 33.09 -4.02 -13.39
N PRO A 71 33.71 -2.87 -13.67
CA PRO A 71 32.99 -1.62 -13.79
C PRO A 71 31.90 -1.68 -14.88
N VAL A 72 30.72 -1.20 -14.56
CA VAL A 72 29.58 -1.06 -15.48
C VAL A 72 29.28 0.41 -15.66
N ALA A 73 29.32 0.87 -16.91
CA ALA A 73 29.02 2.28 -17.23
C ALA A 73 27.55 2.58 -16.90
N GLY A 74 27.35 3.73 -16.27
CA GLY A 74 26.03 4.31 -16.13
C GLY A 74 25.55 4.95 -17.42
N GLY A 75 24.31 5.43 -17.39
CA GLY A 75 23.70 6.13 -18.52
C GLY A 75 22.20 6.25 -18.39
N THR A 76 21.59 6.90 -19.35
CA THR A 76 20.14 7.01 -19.42
C THR A 76 19.56 5.76 -20.08
N GLN A 77 18.71 5.04 -19.37
CA GLN A 77 17.93 3.92 -19.85
C GLN A 77 16.43 4.27 -19.79
N THR A 78 15.63 3.72 -20.69
CA THR A 78 14.19 3.99 -20.74
C THR A 78 13.42 2.84 -20.11
N GLN A 79 12.78 3.10 -18.99
CA GLN A 79 11.75 2.22 -18.44
C GLN A 79 10.48 2.35 -19.29
N ARG A 80 9.78 1.26 -19.49
CA ARG A 80 8.52 1.22 -20.24
C ARG A 80 7.44 0.62 -19.38
N ARG A 81 6.24 1.21 -19.46
CA ARG A 81 5.05 0.72 -18.77
C ARG A 81 3.88 0.75 -19.75
N THR A 82 3.13 -0.33 -19.78
CA THR A 82 1.88 -0.43 -20.57
C THR A 82 0.78 -0.94 -19.64
N ALA A 83 -0.39 -0.31 -19.70
CA ALA A 83 -1.57 -0.76 -18.98
C ALA A 83 -2.75 -0.83 -19.95
N ASP A 84 -3.38 -1.98 -20.02
CA ASP A 84 -4.58 -2.27 -20.80
C ASP A 84 -5.75 -2.56 -19.87
N ASN A 85 -6.85 -1.83 -20.04
CA ASN A 85 -8.06 -2.07 -19.28
C ASN A 85 -9.21 -2.30 -20.25
N PHE A 86 -9.91 -3.39 -20.08
CA PHE A 86 -11.10 -3.76 -20.83
C PHE A 86 -12.27 -3.94 -19.86
N PHE A 87 -13.40 -3.41 -20.22
CA PHE A 87 -14.66 -3.56 -19.50
C PHE A 87 -15.77 -3.89 -20.47
N ALA A 88 -16.60 -4.87 -20.10
CA ALA A 88 -17.85 -5.15 -20.81
C ALA A 88 -18.95 -5.47 -19.79
N LYS A 89 -20.15 -4.93 -19.99
CA LYS A 89 -21.32 -5.23 -19.17
C LYS A 89 -22.54 -5.39 -20.07
N ALA A 90 -23.25 -6.49 -19.89
CA ALA A 90 -24.58 -6.70 -20.44
C ALA A 90 -25.60 -6.59 -19.30
N THR A 91 -26.68 -5.83 -19.52
CA THR A 91 -27.80 -5.70 -18.59
C THR A 91 -29.09 -6.08 -19.29
N LEU A 92 -29.78 -7.08 -18.72
CA LEU A 92 -31.03 -7.62 -19.22
C LEU A 92 -32.18 -7.34 -18.23
N TYR A 93 -33.16 -6.62 -18.67
CA TYR A 93 -34.46 -6.50 -17.98
C TYR A 93 -35.36 -7.68 -18.39
N ALA A 94 -35.11 -8.84 -17.75
CA ALA A 94 -35.81 -10.10 -18.09
C ALA A 94 -37.32 -10.00 -17.87
N THR A 95 -37.74 -9.21 -16.89
CA THR A 95 -39.14 -8.80 -16.64
C THR A 95 -39.14 -7.37 -16.07
N PRO A 96 -40.30 -6.68 -15.95
CA PRO A 96 -40.36 -5.38 -15.26
C PRO A 96 -39.87 -5.41 -13.80
N TRP A 97 -39.71 -6.59 -13.23
CA TRP A 97 -39.32 -6.81 -11.84
C TRP A 97 -37.93 -7.43 -11.69
N THR A 98 -37.31 -7.86 -12.79
CA THR A 98 -36.07 -8.62 -12.75
C THR A 98 -35.02 -7.99 -13.67
N GLU A 99 -33.97 -7.49 -13.08
CA GLU A 99 -32.78 -7.05 -13.76
C GLU A 99 -31.65 -8.09 -13.53
N ALA A 100 -31.04 -8.55 -14.59
CA ALA A 100 -29.85 -9.40 -14.53
C ALA A 100 -28.68 -8.71 -15.24
N SER A 101 -27.49 -8.81 -14.72
CA SER A 101 -26.30 -8.28 -15.41
C SER A 101 -25.13 -9.24 -15.36
N LEU A 102 -24.32 -9.19 -16.40
CA LEU A 102 -23.03 -9.87 -16.48
C LEU A 102 -21.96 -8.83 -16.83
N ALA A 103 -20.97 -8.69 -15.97
CA ALA A 103 -19.87 -7.76 -16.17
C ALA A 103 -18.53 -8.50 -16.21
N LEU A 104 -17.69 -8.13 -17.16
CA LEU A 104 -16.30 -8.60 -17.32
C LEU A 104 -15.39 -7.39 -17.23
N THR A 105 -14.38 -7.47 -16.37
CA THR A 105 -13.28 -6.50 -16.31
C THR A 105 -11.97 -7.24 -16.46
N TYR A 106 -11.12 -6.75 -17.34
CA TYR A 106 -9.73 -7.18 -17.46
C TYR A 106 -8.81 -5.98 -17.29
N SER A 107 -7.76 -6.14 -16.51
CA SER A 107 -6.71 -5.15 -16.32
C SER A 107 -5.37 -5.84 -16.46
N GLY A 108 -4.59 -5.48 -17.47
CA GLY A 108 -3.24 -5.96 -17.71
C GLY A 108 -2.25 -4.82 -17.54
N TYR A 109 -1.12 -5.09 -16.88
CA TYR A 109 -0.03 -4.16 -16.73
C TYR A 109 1.30 -4.86 -16.99
N GLU A 110 2.10 -4.26 -17.84
CA GLU A 110 3.47 -4.69 -18.14
C GLU A 110 4.43 -3.54 -17.83
N SER A 111 5.52 -3.86 -17.13
CA SER A 111 6.59 -2.90 -16.79
C SER A 111 7.95 -3.52 -17.06
N LYS A 112 8.77 -2.83 -17.85
CA LYS A 112 10.20 -3.14 -18.02
C LYS A 112 11.00 -2.07 -17.30
N GLY A 113 11.81 -2.50 -16.34
CA GLY A 113 12.54 -1.63 -15.46
C GLY A 113 13.90 -2.19 -15.03
N PHE A 114 14.58 -1.43 -14.20
CA PHE A 114 15.85 -1.79 -13.60
C PHE A 114 16.02 -1.04 -12.28
N LEU A 115 16.90 -1.52 -11.41
CA LEU A 115 17.30 -0.81 -10.20
C LEU A 115 18.40 0.18 -10.54
N THR A 116 18.20 1.45 -10.25
CA THR A 116 19.07 2.55 -10.73
C THR A 116 20.49 2.51 -10.20
N THR A 117 20.72 1.84 -9.05
CA THR A 117 22.02 1.73 -8.37
C THR A 117 22.65 0.35 -8.48
N VAL A 118 22.03 -0.60 -9.20
CA VAL A 118 22.46 -1.98 -9.27
C VAL A 118 22.74 -2.38 -10.71
N ALA A 119 23.94 -2.91 -10.94
CA ALA A 119 24.33 -3.40 -12.26
C ALA A 119 23.56 -4.67 -12.63
N ASP A 120 23.22 -4.83 -13.92
CA ASP A 120 22.56 -6.02 -14.48
C ASP A 120 21.20 -6.35 -13.83
N SER A 121 20.48 -5.36 -13.34
CA SER A 121 19.23 -5.52 -12.58
C SER A 121 17.95 -5.38 -13.40
N GLY A 122 18.01 -5.59 -14.71
CA GLY A 122 16.84 -5.54 -15.59
C GLY A 122 15.78 -6.57 -15.20
N TYR A 123 14.52 -6.17 -15.27
CA TYR A 123 13.38 -7.03 -14.99
C TYR A 123 12.14 -6.61 -15.78
N GLU A 124 11.24 -7.56 -15.92
CA GLU A 124 9.91 -7.36 -16.51
C GLU A 124 8.86 -7.88 -15.51
N ASP A 125 7.95 -7.00 -15.13
CA ASP A 125 6.80 -7.32 -14.29
C ASP A 125 5.52 -7.33 -15.14
N HIS A 126 4.69 -8.35 -14.94
CA HIS A 126 3.34 -8.48 -15.48
C HIS A 126 2.36 -8.60 -14.34
N HIS A 127 1.29 -7.81 -14.39
CA HIS A 127 0.18 -7.86 -13.45
C HIS A 127 -1.11 -7.97 -14.24
N ASP A 128 -1.79 -9.11 -14.12
CA ASP A 128 -3.04 -9.37 -14.80
C ASP A 128 -4.18 -9.54 -13.80
N GLY A 129 -5.30 -8.88 -14.04
CA GLY A 129 -6.52 -9.00 -13.26
C GLY A 129 -7.72 -9.30 -14.16
N LEU A 130 -8.44 -10.36 -13.86
CA LEU A 130 -9.72 -10.72 -14.49
C LEU A 130 -10.79 -10.74 -13.42
N ASN A 131 -11.90 -10.04 -13.67
CA ASN A 131 -13.11 -10.12 -12.84
C ASN A 131 -14.31 -10.42 -13.71
N LEU A 132 -15.09 -11.43 -13.32
CA LEU A 132 -16.39 -11.76 -13.92
C LEU A 132 -17.44 -11.70 -12.81
N THR A 133 -18.45 -10.86 -12.98
CA THR A 133 -19.53 -10.70 -12.00
C THR A 133 -20.89 -10.89 -12.67
N ALA A 134 -21.67 -11.85 -12.18
CA ALA A 134 -23.08 -12.00 -12.49
C ALA A 134 -23.92 -11.47 -11.33
N SER A 135 -24.92 -10.67 -11.62
CA SER A 135 -25.85 -10.16 -10.60
C SER A 135 -27.30 -10.23 -11.05
N VAL A 136 -28.19 -10.44 -10.10
CA VAL A 136 -29.63 -10.46 -10.29
C VAL A 136 -30.28 -9.62 -9.20
N LYS A 137 -31.06 -8.64 -9.62
CA LYS A 137 -31.91 -7.84 -8.75
C LYS A 137 -33.38 -8.14 -9.09
N HIS A 138 -34.09 -8.69 -8.12
CA HIS A 138 -35.47 -9.10 -8.30
C HIS A 138 -36.39 -8.41 -7.29
N ARG A 139 -37.34 -7.64 -7.79
CA ARG A 139 -38.38 -6.98 -6.98
C ARG A 139 -39.56 -7.91 -6.81
N MET A 140 -39.97 -8.15 -5.59
CA MET A 140 -41.13 -8.94 -5.21
C MET A 140 -42.03 -8.14 -4.25
N LYS A 141 -43.22 -8.65 -3.93
CA LYS A 141 -44.13 -7.97 -2.98
C LYS A 141 -43.51 -7.78 -1.58
N ALA A 142 -42.62 -8.65 -1.17
CA ALA A 142 -41.97 -8.60 0.13
C ALA A 142 -40.77 -7.63 0.18
N GLY A 143 -40.27 -7.19 -0.97
CA GLY A 143 -39.07 -6.33 -1.04
C GLY A 143 -38.21 -6.59 -2.27
N VAL A 144 -36.92 -6.29 -2.17
CA VAL A 144 -35.96 -6.45 -3.26
C VAL A 144 -34.87 -7.44 -2.83
N LEU A 145 -34.74 -8.52 -3.61
CA LEU A 145 -33.64 -9.46 -3.51
C LEU A 145 -32.53 -9.03 -4.47
N ASP A 146 -31.33 -8.83 -3.95
CA ASP A 146 -30.12 -8.54 -4.71
C ASP A 146 -29.10 -9.65 -4.46
N SER A 147 -28.65 -10.31 -5.51
CA SER A 147 -27.72 -11.43 -5.43
C SER A 147 -26.62 -11.28 -6.47
N SER A 148 -25.39 -11.59 -6.10
CA SER A 148 -24.26 -11.56 -7.00
C SER A 148 -23.33 -12.75 -6.78
N LEU A 149 -22.71 -13.19 -7.86
CA LEU A 149 -21.63 -14.16 -7.90
C LEU A 149 -20.47 -13.54 -8.68
N ALA A 150 -19.31 -13.45 -8.05
CA ALA A 150 -18.12 -12.90 -8.68
C ALA A 150 -16.99 -13.92 -8.65
N TYR A 151 -16.22 -13.97 -9.74
CA TYR A 151 -14.93 -14.64 -9.83
C TYR A 151 -13.88 -13.61 -10.17
N THR A 152 -12.83 -13.54 -9.35
CA THR A 152 -11.68 -12.66 -9.58
C THR A 152 -10.42 -13.50 -9.62
N ARG A 153 -9.56 -13.28 -10.61
CA ARG A 153 -8.22 -13.84 -10.66
C ARG A 153 -7.22 -12.72 -10.88
N MET A 154 -6.19 -12.69 -10.05
CA MET A 154 -5.04 -11.78 -10.17
C MET A 154 -3.77 -12.62 -10.29
N THR A 155 -2.87 -12.22 -11.19
CA THR A 155 -1.58 -12.87 -11.39
C THR A 155 -0.51 -11.80 -11.47
N ASP A 156 0.50 -11.94 -10.63
CA ASP A 156 1.70 -11.12 -10.64
C ASP A 156 2.89 -11.99 -11.03
N LYS A 157 3.65 -11.57 -12.03
CA LYS A 157 4.80 -12.33 -12.53
C LYS A 157 5.97 -11.39 -12.73
N ARG A 158 7.12 -11.78 -12.19
CA ARG A 158 8.40 -11.13 -12.47
C ARG A 158 9.31 -12.09 -13.22
N THR A 159 9.98 -11.53 -14.24
CA THR A 159 11.08 -12.18 -14.95
C THR A 159 12.29 -11.27 -14.87
N SER A 160 13.41 -11.75 -14.36
CA SER A 160 14.65 -11.01 -14.25
C SER A 160 15.63 -11.40 -15.34
N ASP A 161 16.35 -10.43 -15.91
CA ASP A 161 17.37 -10.66 -16.93
C ASP A 161 18.51 -11.52 -16.37
N VAL A 162 18.96 -11.20 -15.17
CA VAL A 162 19.90 -12.01 -14.37
C VAL A 162 19.12 -12.59 -13.19
N LYS A 163 19.18 -13.92 -13.02
CA LYS A 163 18.32 -14.65 -12.08
C LYS A 163 18.71 -14.50 -10.62
N ASN A 164 19.97 -14.21 -10.34
CA ASN A 164 20.50 -14.17 -8.99
C ASN A 164 21.08 -12.80 -8.65
N TRP A 165 21.30 -12.58 -7.37
CA TRP A 165 21.85 -11.34 -6.81
C TRP A 165 23.23 -11.61 -6.21
N THR A 166 24.16 -10.69 -6.41
CA THR A 166 25.47 -10.71 -5.75
C THR A 166 25.71 -9.35 -5.11
N GLN A 167 26.13 -9.36 -3.85
CA GLN A 167 26.45 -8.15 -3.08
C GLN A 167 27.83 -8.29 -2.48
N LEU A 168 28.60 -7.22 -2.56
CA LEU A 168 29.91 -7.09 -1.92
C LEU A 168 29.88 -5.91 -0.96
N ASP A 169 30.13 -6.17 0.30
CA ASP A 169 30.28 -5.15 1.34
C ASP A 169 31.73 -5.12 1.82
N ARG A 170 32.35 -3.96 1.76
CA ARG A 170 33.72 -3.72 2.23
C ARG A 170 33.74 -2.83 3.45
N TYR A 171 34.41 -3.30 4.48
CA TYR A 171 34.61 -2.60 5.72
C TYR A 171 36.10 -2.29 5.89
N THR A 172 36.44 -1.03 6.10
CA THR A 172 37.78 -0.66 6.61
C THR A 172 37.65 -0.49 8.11
N ILE A 173 38.41 -1.26 8.85
CA ILE A 173 38.41 -1.28 10.32
C ILE A 173 39.73 -0.70 10.80
N GLY A 174 39.66 0.45 11.47
CA GLY A 174 40.81 1.02 12.17
C GLY A 174 40.95 0.38 13.54
N MET A 175 42.19 0.09 13.97
CA MET A 175 42.52 -0.33 15.33
C MET A 175 43.29 0.79 16.00
N ASP A 176 42.86 1.22 17.17
CA ASP A 176 43.59 2.20 17.98
C ASP A 176 44.73 1.55 18.80
N ASP A 177 45.57 2.35 19.44
CA ASP A 177 46.69 1.91 20.26
C ASP A 177 46.30 1.04 21.47
N THR A 178 44.99 0.98 21.79
CA THR A 178 44.45 0.16 22.88
C THR A 178 43.91 -1.19 22.40
N GLY A 179 43.95 -1.45 21.08
CA GLY A 179 43.38 -2.63 20.44
C GLY A 179 41.88 -2.55 20.23
N SER A 180 41.26 -1.37 20.46
CA SER A 180 39.85 -1.16 20.17
C SER A 180 39.66 -0.93 18.67
N THR A 181 38.66 -1.63 18.09
CA THR A 181 38.36 -1.55 16.65
C THR A 181 37.20 -0.62 16.36
N SER A 182 37.31 0.19 15.32
CA SER A 182 36.22 1.02 14.80
C SER A 182 36.12 0.91 13.29
N THR A 183 34.91 0.83 12.77
CA THR A 183 34.68 0.88 11.31
C THR A 183 34.88 2.30 10.81
N THR A 184 35.91 2.51 9.98
CA THR A 184 36.29 3.84 9.45
C THR A 184 35.62 4.14 8.12
N SER A 185 35.27 3.13 7.33
CA SER A 185 34.52 3.29 6.09
C SER A 185 33.76 2.00 5.72
N MET A 186 32.67 2.16 4.99
CA MET A 186 31.94 1.06 4.38
C MET A 186 31.64 1.42 2.93
N THR A 187 31.90 0.50 2.02
CA THR A 187 31.46 0.59 0.61
C THR A 187 30.68 -0.65 0.25
N SER A 188 29.63 -0.50 -0.56
CA SER A 188 28.80 -1.61 -1.02
C SER A 188 28.63 -1.55 -2.52
N ALA A 189 28.71 -2.72 -3.17
CA ALA A 189 28.39 -2.90 -4.58
C ALA A 189 27.43 -4.06 -4.73
N ALA A 190 26.47 -3.92 -5.64
CA ALA A 190 25.50 -4.97 -5.92
C ALA A 190 25.27 -5.13 -7.42
N SER A 191 25.06 -6.35 -7.85
CA SER A 191 24.71 -6.68 -9.23
C SER A 191 23.77 -7.88 -9.30
N GLY A 192 23.03 -7.98 -10.43
CA GLY A 192 22.11 -9.08 -10.67
C GLY A 192 20.64 -8.71 -10.45
N GLY A 193 19.78 -9.69 -10.54
CA GLY A 193 18.33 -9.52 -10.54
C GLY A 193 17.65 -10.07 -9.30
N LEU A 194 16.35 -9.80 -9.21
CA LEU A 194 15.48 -10.18 -8.07
C LEU A 194 14.91 -11.60 -8.17
N GLY A 195 15.32 -12.35 -9.22
CA GLY A 195 14.81 -13.70 -9.51
C GLY A 195 13.40 -13.72 -10.11
N ASP A 196 13.07 -14.85 -10.73
CA ASP A 196 11.73 -15.07 -11.28
C ASP A 196 10.75 -15.46 -10.19
N LEU A 197 9.54 -14.93 -10.31
CA LEU A 197 8.49 -15.13 -9.32
C LEU A 197 7.13 -15.06 -10.01
N GLU A 198 6.19 -15.87 -9.56
CA GLU A 198 4.79 -15.81 -9.97
C GLU A 198 3.91 -15.95 -8.72
N SER A 199 2.92 -15.07 -8.60
CA SER A 199 1.90 -15.12 -7.55
C SER A 199 0.53 -15.05 -8.20
N THR A 200 -0.36 -15.97 -7.85
CA THR A 200 -1.74 -16.00 -8.36
C THR A 200 -2.71 -16.04 -7.19
N GLN A 201 -3.74 -15.22 -7.27
CA GLN A 201 -4.85 -15.26 -6.33
C GLN A 201 -6.17 -15.39 -7.10
N SER A 202 -6.98 -16.35 -6.73
CA SER A 202 -8.32 -16.56 -7.27
C SER A 202 -9.35 -16.44 -6.14
N VAL A 203 -10.41 -15.67 -6.37
CA VAL A 203 -11.46 -15.45 -5.38
C VAL A 203 -12.81 -15.73 -6.01
N ILE A 204 -13.63 -16.55 -5.35
CA ILE A 204 -15.04 -16.70 -5.65
C ILE A 204 -15.81 -16.05 -4.49
N ASN A 205 -16.68 -15.10 -4.81
CA ASN A 205 -17.53 -14.42 -3.83
C ASN A 205 -19.00 -14.54 -4.24
N ALA A 206 -19.84 -15.02 -3.33
CA ALA A 206 -21.29 -15.09 -3.49
C ALA A 206 -21.95 -14.26 -2.39
N LYS A 207 -22.75 -13.29 -2.79
CA LYS A 207 -23.46 -12.39 -1.87
C LYS A 207 -24.94 -12.34 -2.20
N THR A 208 -25.78 -12.35 -1.17
CA THR A 208 -27.21 -12.13 -1.31
C THR A 208 -27.70 -11.20 -0.21
N ARG A 209 -28.62 -10.31 -0.56
CA ARG A 209 -29.28 -9.37 0.35
C ARG A 209 -30.75 -9.27 -0.01
N MET A 210 -31.60 -9.36 0.98
CA MET A 210 -33.03 -9.07 0.90
C MET A 210 -33.32 -7.78 1.65
N ASP A 211 -33.83 -6.77 0.94
CA ASP A 211 -34.34 -5.53 1.54
C ASP A 211 -35.86 -5.60 1.53
N CYS A 212 -36.46 -5.78 2.71
CA CYS A 212 -37.91 -5.89 2.84
C CYS A 212 -38.59 -4.54 2.59
N GLU A 213 -39.82 -4.58 2.11
CA GLU A 213 -40.67 -3.37 2.01
C GLU A 213 -40.90 -2.79 3.42
N PRO A 214 -40.91 -1.45 3.56
CA PRO A 214 -41.19 -0.82 4.84
C PRO A 214 -42.60 -1.14 5.35
N VAL A 215 -42.72 -1.42 6.64
CA VAL A 215 -43.98 -1.67 7.32
C VAL A 215 -44.25 -0.55 8.32
N MET A 216 -45.44 0.02 8.29
CA MET A 216 -45.89 1.04 9.24
C MET A 216 -46.53 0.39 10.46
N VAL A 217 -46.02 0.70 11.65
CA VAL A 217 -46.68 0.35 12.94
C VAL A 217 -47.00 1.66 13.66
N GLY A 218 -48.23 2.08 13.59
CA GLY A 218 -48.62 3.43 13.98
C GLY A 218 -47.97 4.48 13.10
N SER A 219 -47.22 5.39 13.68
CA SER A 219 -46.43 6.45 13.00
C SER A 219 -44.98 6.04 12.71
N VAL A 220 -44.59 4.84 13.06
CA VAL A 220 -43.20 4.35 12.94
C VAL A 220 -43.05 3.49 11.70
N SER A 221 -42.07 3.83 10.86
CA SER A 221 -41.69 3.02 9.70
C SER A 221 -40.60 2.01 10.10
N HIS A 222 -40.80 0.75 9.78
CA HIS A 222 -39.85 -0.34 10.02
C HIS A 222 -39.44 -0.97 8.71
N GLN A 223 -38.17 -1.06 8.42
CA GLN A 223 -37.61 -1.77 7.28
C GLN A 223 -36.53 -2.74 7.77
N PHE A 224 -36.61 -3.99 7.32
CA PHE A 224 -35.64 -5.02 7.65
C PHE A 224 -34.82 -5.39 6.41
N SER A 225 -33.55 -5.65 6.62
CA SER A 225 -32.67 -6.21 5.60
C SER A 225 -31.89 -7.37 6.20
N ALA A 226 -31.67 -8.42 5.43
CA ALA A 226 -30.84 -9.55 5.86
C ALA A 226 -30.09 -10.11 4.67
N GLY A 227 -28.95 -10.74 4.91
CA GLY A 227 -28.19 -11.33 3.83
C GLY A 227 -27.05 -12.22 4.30
N ALA A 228 -26.39 -12.80 3.31
CA ALA A 228 -25.23 -13.67 3.47
C ALA A 228 -24.13 -13.28 2.50
N ASP A 229 -22.90 -13.53 2.89
CA ASP A 229 -21.69 -13.29 2.10
C ASP A 229 -20.75 -14.49 2.28
N LEU A 230 -20.38 -15.14 1.18
CA LEU A 230 -19.49 -16.29 1.15
C LEU A 230 -18.31 -15.97 0.25
N SER A 231 -17.10 -16.18 0.73
CA SER A 231 -15.89 -15.96 -0.06
C SER A 231 -14.95 -17.13 0.09
N SER A 232 -14.41 -17.59 -1.03
CA SER A 232 -13.34 -18.59 -1.07
C SER A 232 -12.18 -18.02 -1.86
N THR A 233 -11.02 -17.97 -1.24
CA THR A 233 -9.78 -17.44 -1.83
C THR A 233 -8.76 -18.57 -1.88
N HIS A 234 -8.19 -18.78 -3.07
CA HIS A 234 -7.03 -19.65 -3.28
C HIS A 234 -5.86 -18.77 -3.73
N ALA A 235 -4.74 -18.85 -3.03
CA ALA A 235 -3.53 -18.09 -3.34
C ALA A 235 -2.36 -19.04 -3.54
N GLU A 236 -1.63 -18.81 -4.62
CA GLU A 236 -0.44 -19.58 -5.01
C GLU A 236 0.75 -18.62 -5.14
N TYR A 237 1.86 -18.98 -4.54
CA TYR A 237 3.15 -18.33 -4.71
C TYR A 237 4.13 -19.35 -5.28
N ARG A 238 4.66 -19.09 -6.46
CA ARG A 238 5.46 -20.05 -7.21
C ARG A 238 6.81 -19.46 -7.59
N ARG A 239 7.84 -20.24 -7.35
CA ARG A 239 9.20 -20.01 -7.82
C ARG A 239 9.65 -21.18 -8.67
N GLY A 240 9.87 -20.95 -9.97
CA GLY A 240 10.19 -22.03 -10.94
C GLY A 240 11.61 -22.57 -10.82
N SER A 241 12.55 -21.80 -10.25
CA SER A 241 13.93 -22.17 -9.99
C SER A 241 14.40 -21.59 -8.67
N ASN A 242 15.42 -22.18 -8.04
CA ASN A 242 16.03 -21.57 -6.89
C ASN A 242 16.56 -20.18 -7.22
N TYR A 243 16.36 -19.25 -6.30
CA TYR A 243 16.94 -17.92 -6.33
C TYR A 243 18.02 -17.83 -5.28
N TYR A 244 19.19 -17.34 -5.67
CA TYR A 244 20.33 -17.18 -4.78
C TYR A 244 20.67 -15.71 -4.60
N ARG A 245 20.89 -15.30 -3.36
CA ARG A 245 21.55 -14.07 -3.01
C ARG A 245 22.91 -14.41 -2.41
N TRP A 246 23.94 -14.16 -3.17
CA TRP A 246 25.33 -14.30 -2.71
C TRP A 246 25.79 -13.00 -2.08
N GLY A 247 26.32 -13.08 -0.87
CA GLY A 247 26.94 -11.97 -0.17
C GLY A 247 28.40 -12.24 0.08
N VAL A 248 29.19 -11.21 -0.09
CA VAL A 248 30.61 -11.20 0.22
C VAL A 248 30.89 -10.05 1.15
N THR A 249 31.49 -10.34 2.29
CA THR A 249 31.96 -9.34 3.22
C THR A 249 33.48 -9.34 3.21
N GLN A 250 34.09 -8.22 2.83
CA GLN A 250 35.51 -8.00 2.92
C GLN A 250 35.81 -7.02 4.05
N SER A 251 36.51 -7.47 5.07
CA SER A 251 36.96 -6.66 6.19
C SER A 251 38.45 -6.43 6.07
N VAL A 252 38.84 -5.17 5.94
CA VAL A 252 40.26 -4.75 5.91
C VAL A 252 40.57 -4.08 7.23
N MET A 253 41.36 -4.74 8.04
CA MET A 253 41.86 -4.22 9.30
C MET A 253 43.21 -3.53 9.09
N GLN A 254 43.30 -2.26 9.44
CA GLN A 254 44.50 -1.47 9.41
C GLN A 254 45.07 -1.37 10.83
N SER A 255 46.26 -1.90 11.05
CA SER A 255 47.01 -1.80 12.30
C SER A 255 48.41 -1.31 12.05
N ASP A 256 49.13 -0.89 13.10
CA ASP A 256 50.55 -0.49 13.03
C ASP A 256 51.47 -1.63 12.56
N TYR A 257 51.00 -2.86 12.58
CA TYR A 257 51.74 -4.07 12.15
C TYR A 257 51.45 -4.51 10.72
N GLY A 258 50.56 -3.79 10.01
CA GLY A 258 50.18 -4.07 8.62
C GLY A 258 48.66 -4.16 8.40
N GLU A 259 48.31 -4.45 7.16
CA GLU A 259 46.94 -4.62 6.71
C GLU A 259 46.60 -6.13 6.67
N PHE A 260 45.48 -6.49 7.29
CA PHE A 260 44.90 -7.83 7.24
C PHE A 260 43.57 -7.75 6.55
N SER A 261 43.32 -8.60 5.57
CA SER A 261 42.03 -8.72 4.92
C SER A 261 41.40 -10.08 5.22
N GLN A 262 40.13 -10.05 5.55
CA GLN A 262 39.28 -11.24 5.69
C GLN A 262 38.15 -11.13 4.68
N THR A 263 37.83 -12.25 4.02
CA THR A 263 36.70 -12.33 3.10
C THR A 263 35.77 -13.47 3.53
N ASP A 264 34.56 -13.11 3.87
CA ASP A 264 33.52 -14.05 4.28
C ASP A 264 32.46 -14.15 3.18
N PHE A 265 32.01 -15.36 2.90
CA PHE A 265 30.95 -15.63 1.94
C PHE A 265 29.71 -16.12 2.68
N TYR A 266 28.54 -15.64 2.26
CA TYR A 266 27.25 -16.18 2.71
C TYR A 266 26.30 -16.29 1.53
N THR A 267 25.40 -17.27 1.59
CA THR A 267 24.41 -17.49 0.53
C THR A 267 23.06 -17.69 1.16
N THR A 268 22.08 -16.94 0.66
CA THR A 268 20.67 -17.18 0.95
C THR A 268 20.02 -17.80 -0.29
N ARG A 269 19.31 -18.90 -0.08
CA ARG A 269 18.56 -19.60 -1.13
C ARG A 269 17.06 -19.54 -0.85
N TRP A 270 16.32 -19.05 -1.82
CA TRP A 270 14.88 -19.27 -1.88
C TRP A 270 14.61 -20.46 -2.77
N LYS A 271 14.03 -21.50 -2.21
CA LYS A 271 13.79 -22.74 -2.92
C LYS A 271 12.79 -22.56 -4.05
N ALA A 272 13.03 -23.29 -5.14
CA ALA A 272 12.00 -23.55 -6.12
C ALA A 272 10.84 -24.33 -5.46
N GLY A 273 9.63 -24.00 -5.84
CA GLY A 273 8.45 -24.66 -5.28
C GLY A 273 7.19 -23.85 -5.52
N THR A 274 6.08 -24.47 -5.19
CA THR A 274 4.75 -23.86 -5.15
C THR A 274 4.27 -23.88 -3.70
N TYR A 275 3.85 -22.74 -3.21
CA TYR A 275 3.34 -22.52 -1.87
C TYR A 275 1.90 -22.03 -2.00
N GLU A 276 0.96 -22.78 -1.44
CA GLU A 276 -0.47 -22.53 -1.59
C GLU A 276 -1.10 -22.21 -0.24
N ALA A 277 -2.09 -21.34 -0.27
CA ALA A 277 -2.93 -21.03 0.89
C ALA A 277 -4.38 -20.86 0.44
N ASP A 278 -5.27 -21.53 1.16
CA ASP A 278 -6.71 -21.36 1.03
C ASP A 278 -7.24 -20.53 2.22
N TYR A 279 -8.22 -19.68 1.93
CA TYR A 279 -8.85 -18.82 2.92
C TYR A 279 -10.35 -18.70 2.62
N ASN A 280 -11.18 -19.30 3.46
CA ASN A 280 -12.62 -19.31 3.29
C ASN A 280 -13.31 -18.49 4.37
N GLN A 281 -14.26 -17.68 3.96
CA GLN A 281 -15.04 -16.82 4.84
C GLN A 281 -16.54 -17.01 4.61
N ALA A 282 -17.29 -16.93 5.69
CA ALA A 282 -18.76 -16.89 5.64
C ALA A 282 -19.28 -15.82 6.60
N ALA A 283 -20.27 -15.06 6.16
CA ALA A 283 -20.90 -14.06 7.00
C ALA A 283 -22.41 -14.03 6.81
N LEU A 284 -23.12 -13.81 7.91
CA LEU A 284 -24.56 -13.51 7.95
C LEU A 284 -24.73 -12.11 8.55
N PHE A 285 -25.66 -11.35 8.02
CA PHE A 285 -25.97 -10.03 8.55
C PHE A 285 -27.46 -9.73 8.52
N GLY A 286 -27.88 -8.89 9.48
CA GLY A 286 -29.22 -8.33 9.56
C GLY A 286 -29.15 -6.87 9.95
N GLU A 287 -30.07 -6.07 9.41
CA GLU A 287 -30.21 -4.64 9.68
C GLU A 287 -31.69 -4.31 9.88
N HIS A 288 -31.98 -3.48 10.85
CA HIS A 288 -33.28 -2.87 11.06
C HIS A 288 -33.15 -1.35 10.94
N ARG A 289 -33.90 -0.76 10.04
CA ARG A 289 -34.06 0.68 9.87
C ARG A 289 -35.41 1.10 10.38
N MET A 290 -35.43 2.05 11.32
CA MET A 290 -36.62 2.60 11.94
C MET A 290 -36.72 4.10 11.67
N GLY A 291 -37.85 4.56 11.14
CA GLY A 291 -38.14 5.98 10.95
C GLY A 291 -39.19 6.42 11.98
N VAL A 292 -38.88 7.39 12.85
CA VAL A 292 -39.72 7.91 13.93
C VAL A 292 -39.69 9.42 13.90
N GLY A 293 -40.72 10.06 13.39
CA GLY A 293 -40.74 11.52 13.20
C GLY A 293 -39.51 11.92 12.35
N ASP A 294 -38.69 12.80 12.89
CA ASP A 294 -37.51 13.34 12.22
C ASP A 294 -36.25 12.49 12.43
N PHE A 295 -36.38 11.32 13.08
CA PHE A 295 -35.29 10.40 13.32
C PHE A 295 -35.32 9.22 12.38
N VAL A 296 -34.12 8.83 11.88
CA VAL A 296 -33.88 7.54 11.21
C VAL A 296 -32.81 6.81 12.02
N ILE A 297 -33.22 5.68 12.61
CA ILE A 297 -32.33 4.82 13.42
C ILE A 297 -32.06 3.55 12.64
N ARG A 298 -30.79 3.15 12.54
CA ARG A 298 -30.35 1.88 11.95
C ARG A 298 -29.58 1.10 12.98
N THR A 299 -29.97 -0.15 13.19
CA THR A 299 -29.24 -1.11 14.01
C THR A 299 -28.94 -2.33 13.17
N GLY A 300 -27.73 -2.83 13.24
CA GLY A 300 -27.30 -3.98 12.46
C GLY A 300 -26.39 -4.89 13.27
N LEU A 301 -26.37 -6.14 12.87
CA LEU A 301 -25.44 -7.14 13.38
C LEU A 301 -24.91 -7.95 12.20
N ARG A 302 -23.58 -8.16 12.19
CA ARG A 302 -22.90 -9.06 11.26
C ARG A 302 -22.11 -10.09 12.06
N ALA A 303 -22.32 -11.36 11.75
CA ALA A 303 -21.51 -12.47 12.26
C ALA A 303 -20.66 -13.00 11.11
N GLU A 304 -19.35 -13.10 11.33
CA GLU A 304 -18.37 -13.59 10.34
C GLU A 304 -17.57 -14.73 10.94
N TYR A 305 -17.23 -15.69 10.10
CA TYR A 305 -16.32 -16.79 10.39
C TYR A 305 -15.30 -16.92 9.28
N ASP A 306 -14.05 -17.21 9.62
CA ASP A 306 -13.02 -17.62 8.68
C ASP A 306 -12.31 -18.89 9.18
N ASP A 307 -11.73 -19.65 8.23
CA ASP A 307 -11.10 -20.94 8.51
C ASP A 307 -9.64 -20.84 8.93
N PHE A 308 -9.04 -19.65 8.88
CA PHE A 308 -7.66 -19.42 9.34
C PHE A 308 -7.61 -19.13 10.85
N THR A 309 -8.28 -18.06 11.31
CA THR A 309 -8.37 -17.74 12.74
C THR A 309 -9.36 -18.65 13.48
N LYS A 310 -10.36 -19.18 12.76
CA LYS A 310 -11.46 -20.01 13.29
C LYS A 310 -12.33 -19.30 14.33
N ASP A 311 -12.26 -17.98 14.35
CA ASP A 311 -13.05 -17.16 15.24
C ASP A 311 -14.41 -16.83 14.63
N VAL A 312 -15.42 -16.70 15.50
CA VAL A 312 -16.70 -16.11 15.14
C VAL A 312 -16.71 -14.65 15.57
N ASN A 313 -16.64 -13.76 14.61
CA ASN A 313 -16.53 -12.32 14.80
C ASN A 313 -17.90 -11.66 14.76
N ILE A 314 -18.29 -10.95 15.81
CA ILE A 314 -19.58 -10.28 15.92
C ILE A 314 -19.38 -8.76 15.81
N ALA A 315 -19.90 -8.17 14.73
CA ALA A 315 -19.79 -6.75 14.40
C ALA A 315 -21.14 -6.03 14.59
N PRO A 316 -21.41 -5.42 15.75
CA PRO A 316 -22.57 -4.56 15.95
C PRO A 316 -22.38 -3.24 15.20
N ARG A 317 -23.49 -2.70 14.70
CA ARG A 317 -23.55 -1.43 13.97
C ARG A 317 -24.75 -0.63 14.42
N PHE A 318 -24.53 0.64 14.68
CA PHE A 318 -25.56 1.59 15.05
C PHE A 318 -25.32 2.90 14.31
N THR A 319 -26.39 3.44 13.73
CA THR A 319 -26.37 4.79 13.15
C THR A 319 -27.72 5.44 13.37
N THR A 320 -27.73 6.69 13.79
CA THR A 320 -28.93 7.49 13.87
C THR A 320 -28.74 8.83 13.15
N SER A 321 -29.75 9.27 12.42
CA SER A 321 -29.80 10.58 11.78
C SER A 321 -31.02 11.31 12.30
N TRP A 322 -30.83 12.57 12.68
CA TRP A 322 -31.87 13.47 13.17
C TRP A 322 -31.96 14.70 12.26
N ASP A 323 -33.09 14.86 11.60
CA ASP A 323 -33.41 16.08 10.87
C ASP A 323 -34.00 17.11 11.85
N LEU A 324 -33.17 18.09 12.26
CA LEU A 324 -33.47 19.03 13.33
C LEU A 324 -34.77 19.82 13.12
N PHE A 325 -35.16 20.04 11.89
CA PHE A 325 -36.31 20.86 11.51
C PHE A 325 -37.32 20.14 10.62
N GLY A 326 -37.10 18.85 10.34
CA GLY A 326 -38.01 18.02 9.50
C GLY A 326 -38.07 18.44 8.03
N ASN A 327 -37.08 19.23 7.56
CA ASN A 327 -37.04 19.77 6.19
C ASN A 327 -35.79 19.37 5.41
N GLY A 328 -34.96 18.48 5.96
CA GLY A 328 -33.68 18.05 5.39
C GLY A 328 -32.62 19.16 5.34
N GLY A 329 -32.88 20.30 6.02
CA GLY A 329 -31.97 21.46 6.03
C GLY A 329 -30.82 21.32 7.00
N SER A 330 -31.04 20.65 8.12
CA SER A 330 -30.04 20.45 9.17
C SER A 330 -30.15 19.02 9.69
N VAL A 331 -29.17 18.17 9.33
CA VAL A 331 -29.17 16.74 9.69
C VAL A 331 -27.94 16.42 10.51
N ILE A 332 -28.15 15.92 11.73
CA ILE A 332 -27.09 15.35 12.56
C ILE A 332 -27.10 13.84 12.39
N THR A 333 -25.93 13.23 12.17
CA THR A 333 -25.75 11.78 12.10
C THR A 333 -24.74 11.34 13.15
N VAL A 334 -25.08 10.30 13.92
CA VAL A 334 -24.19 9.68 14.91
C VAL A 334 -24.07 8.19 14.60
N GLY A 335 -22.87 7.64 14.65
CA GLY A 335 -22.58 6.24 14.41
C GLY A 335 -21.69 5.62 15.49
N ALA A 336 -21.93 4.33 15.77
CA ALA A 336 -21.06 3.49 16.59
C ALA A 336 -21.00 2.09 15.96
N ASN A 337 -19.81 1.67 15.53
CA ASN A 337 -19.64 0.50 14.69
C ASN A 337 -18.42 -0.31 15.10
N ARG A 338 -18.48 -1.63 14.97
CA ARG A 338 -17.31 -2.50 15.01
C ARG A 338 -17.01 -3.07 13.64
N TYR A 339 -15.71 -3.11 13.28
CA TYR A 339 -15.21 -3.67 12.03
C TYR A 339 -14.08 -4.65 12.33
N TYR A 340 -14.10 -5.79 11.64
CA TYR A 340 -13.02 -6.78 11.71
C TYR A 340 -12.09 -6.67 10.50
N GLY A 341 -10.77 -6.84 10.74
CA GLY A 341 -9.74 -6.80 9.71
C GLY A 341 -9.81 -8.01 8.75
N ARG A 342 -9.40 -7.83 7.49
CA ARG A 342 -9.49 -8.87 6.45
C ARG A 342 -8.14 -9.31 5.88
N ASN A 343 -7.00 -8.77 6.35
CA ASN A 343 -5.68 -9.04 5.76
C ASN A 343 -5.04 -10.35 6.26
N ILE A 344 -5.86 -11.35 6.58
CA ILE A 344 -5.41 -12.62 7.14
C ILE A 344 -4.70 -13.51 6.10
N LEU A 345 -5.04 -13.37 4.80
CA LEU A 345 -4.42 -14.16 3.73
C LEU A 345 -2.88 -14.05 3.70
N THR A 346 -2.33 -12.87 4.04
CA THR A 346 -0.88 -12.66 4.12
C THR A 346 -0.23 -13.62 5.12
N TYR A 347 -0.85 -13.82 6.26
CA TYR A 347 -0.34 -14.73 7.30
C TYR A 347 -0.51 -16.19 6.92
N ALA A 348 -1.58 -16.53 6.20
CA ALA A 348 -1.76 -17.87 5.64
C ALA A 348 -0.66 -18.21 4.62
N LEU A 349 -0.28 -17.24 3.78
CA LEU A 349 0.83 -17.39 2.83
C LEU A 349 2.19 -17.48 3.53
N TYR A 350 2.43 -16.71 4.60
CA TYR A 350 3.66 -16.86 5.40
C TYR A 350 3.77 -18.27 5.99
N LYS A 351 2.66 -18.81 6.50
CA LYS A 351 2.62 -20.18 7.01
C LYS A 351 2.96 -21.20 5.91
N ALA A 352 2.41 -21.03 4.72
CA ALA A 352 2.68 -21.91 3.58
C ALA A 352 4.13 -21.83 3.08
N GLN A 353 4.76 -20.64 3.20
CA GLN A 353 6.15 -20.39 2.78
C GLN A 353 7.18 -20.80 3.86
N ASN A 354 6.75 -21.25 5.02
CA ASN A 354 7.65 -21.62 6.11
C ASN A 354 8.64 -22.70 5.65
N GLY A 355 9.95 -22.47 5.90
CA GLY A 355 11.03 -23.33 5.41
C GLY A 355 11.40 -23.15 3.93
N GLY A 356 10.76 -22.23 3.20
CA GLY A 356 11.08 -21.94 1.79
C GLY A 356 12.35 -21.11 1.59
N MET A 357 12.92 -20.55 2.63
CA MET A 357 14.16 -19.78 2.61
C MET A 357 15.20 -20.44 3.49
N GLU A 358 16.41 -20.56 2.99
CA GLU A 358 17.53 -21.22 3.67
C GLU A 358 18.79 -20.38 3.56
N ASN A 359 19.61 -20.39 4.59
CA ASN A 359 20.92 -19.77 4.60
C ASN A 359 22.01 -20.82 4.69
N ILE A 360 23.16 -20.52 4.11
CA ILE A 360 24.42 -21.17 4.38
C ILE A 360 25.46 -20.08 4.62
N TYR A 361 26.20 -20.20 5.71
CA TYR A 361 27.40 -19.40 5.96
C TYR A 361 28.59 -20.29 5.68
N ASP A 362 29.37 -19.93 4.68
CA ASP A 362 30.64 -20.58 4.40
C ASP A 362 31.72 -19.87 5.24
N TYR A 363 31.80 -20.24 6.52
CA TYR A 363 32.92 -19.87 7.35
C TYR A 363 34.03 -20.89 7.11
N ALA A 364 34.94 -20.54 6.28
CA ALA A 364 36.16 -21.30 6.21
C ALA A 364 37.08 -20.88 7.36
N SER A 365 36.95 -21.44 8.53
CA SER A 365 37.98 -21.52 9.52
C SER A 365 38.37 -22.98 9.72
N ASP A 366 39.65 -23.28 9.95
CA ASP A 366 40.20 -24.64 10.09
C ASP A 366 39.51 -25.50 11.18
N ASP A 367 38.69 -24.91 12.03
CA ASP A 367 37.94 -25.56 13.13
C ASP A 367 36.44 -25.70 12.86
N SER A 368 35.95 -25.25 11.71
CA SER A 368 34.52 -25.39 11.36
C SER A 368 34.38 -26.40 10.24
N PRO A 369 33.71 -27.54 10.45
CA PRO A 369 33.25 -28.31 9.31
C PRO A 369 32.41 -27.37 8.48
N ALA A 370 32.74 -27.18 7.22
CA ALA A 370 31.83 -26.58 6.24
C ALA A 370 30.46 -27.14 6.55
N ALA A 371 29.56 -26.30 7.02
CA ALA A 371 28.29 -26.78 7.57
C ALA A 371 27.65 -27.63 6.47
N ASP A 372 27.60 -28.94 6.69
CA ASP A 372 27.08 -29.92 5.75
C ASP A 372 25.58 -29.73 5.57
N GLY A 373 25.12 -28.50 5.38
CA GLY A 373 23.72 -28.29 5.14
C GLY A 373 23.21 -26.85 5.16
N TRP A 374 22.20 -26.65 4.39
CA TRP A 374 21.34 -25.49 4.44
C TRP A 374 20.48 -25.55 5.71
N PHE A 375 20.39 -24.45 6.43
CA PHE A 375 19.46 -24.33 7.56
C PHE A 375 18.36 -23.31 7.23
N ALA A 376 17.16 -23.49 7.81
CA ALA A 376 16.05 -22.60 7.61
C ALA A 376 16.43 -21.17 8.06
N ALA A 377 16.32 -20.21 7.14
CA ALA A 377 16.65 -18.82 7.42
C ALA A 377 15.52 -18.09 8.12
N ASN A 378 14.28 -18.48 7.81
CA ASN A 378 13.07 -17.95 8.45
C ASN A 378 12.21 -19.09 8.92
N ASP A 379 11.87 -19.06 10.19
CA ASP A 379 10.84 -19.88 10.80
C ASP A 379 9.75 -18.94 11.30
N PHE A 380 8.49 -19.25 10.98
CA PHE A 380 7.34 -18.46 11.39
C PHE A 380 6.59 -19.17 12.50
N ASP A 381 6.38 -18.50 13.62
CA ASP A 381 5.64 -19.01 14.77
C ASP A 381 4.45 -18.12 15.11
N GLY A 382 3.51 -18.62 15.91
CA GLY A 382 2.38 -17.87 16.40
C GLY A 382 1.21 -17.71 15.45
N LEU A 383 1.38 -18.01 14.15
CA LEU A 383 0.35 -17.81 13.12
C LEU A 383 -0.97 -18.55 13.41
N GLU A 384 -0.89 -19.71 14.11
CA GLU A 384 -2.07 -20.52 14.48
C GLU A 384 -2.84 -19.98 15.67
N ARG A 385 -2.27 -19.01 16.38
CA ARG A 385 -2.84 -18.40 17.60
C ARG A 385 -3.40 -17.00 17.34
N LEU A 386 -3.30 -16.54 16.09
CA LEU A 386 -3.79 -15.21 15.72
C LEU A 386 -5.31 -15.14 15.81
N LYS A 387 -5.78 -14.04 16.37
CA LYS A 387 -7.17 -13.60 16.34
C LYS A 387 -7.39 -12.61 15.23
N THR A 388 -8.62 -12.45 14.80
CA THR A 388 -8.98 -11.42 13.84
C THR A 388 -8.91 -10.03 14.48
N PRO A 389 -8.05 -9.12 13.99
CA PRO A 389 -8.00 -7.74 14.47
C PRO A 389 -9.34 -7.03 14.27
N PHE A 390 -9.70 -6.11 15.15
CA PHE A 390 -10.92 -5.31 14.99
C PHE A 390 -10.71 -3.85 15.38
N SER A 391 -11.63 -3.02 14.93
CA SER A 391 -11.69 -1.63 15.35
C SER A 391 -13.09 -1.21 15.75
N ASP A 392 -13.18 -0.43 16.83
CA ASP A 392 -14.37 0.26 17.27
C ASP A 392 -14.34 1.71 16.81
N GLU A 393 -15.40 2.12 16.13
CA GLU A 393 -15.52 3.44 15.52
C GLU A 393 -16.71 4.18 16.11
N PHE A 394 -16.48 5.42 16.51
CA PHE A 394 -17.51 6.41 16.81
C PHE A 394 -17.45 7.53 15.77
N SER A 395 -18.61 7.97 15.29
CA SER A 395 -18.69 9.09 14.34
C SER A 395 -19.84 10.03 14.67
N ILE A 396 -19.63 11.32 14.43
CA ILE A 396 -20.67 12.34 14.46
C ILE A 396 -20.50 13.27 13.28
N GLY A 397 -21.59 13.60 12.61
CA GLY A 397 -21.62 14.49 11.46
C GLY A 397 -22.80 15.43 11.49
N LEU A 398 -22.61 16.59 10.87
CA LEU A 398 -23.62 17.59 10.62
C LEU A 398 -23.63 17.92 9.13
N THR A 399 -24.81 17.88 8.51
CA THR A 399 -25.04 18.45 7.17
C THR A 399 -26.02 19.60 7.30
N GLN A 400 -25.64 20.75 6.76
CA GLN A 400 -26.41 22.00 6.84
C GLN A 400 -26.62 22.58 5.45
N ARG A 401 -27.87 22.84 5.08
CA ARG A 401 -28.20 23.65 3.90
C ARG A 401 -28.31 25.13 4.29
N LEU A 402 -27.68 25.98 3.52
CA LEU A 402 -27.60 27.43 3.72
C LEU A 402 -28.00 28.13 2.41
N GLY A 403 -29.29 28.16 2.10
CA GLY A 403 -29.80 28.60 0.79
C GLY A 403 -29.25 27.72 -0.33
N ASP A 404 -28.53 28.32 -1.28
CA ASP A 404 -27.88 27.64 -2.40
C ASP A 404 -26.52 27.01 -2.03
N TRP A 405 -26.23 26.86 -0.75
CA TRP A 405 -25.01 26.22 -0.25
C TRP A 405 -25.32 25.00 0.60
N SER A 406 -24.42 24.03 0.59
CA SER A 406 -24.43 22.89 1.50
C SER A 406 -23.09 22.82 2.21
N ALA A 407 -23.11 22.77 3.53
CA ALA A 407 -21.95 22.55 4.37
C ALA A 407 -22.07 21.23 5.11
N SER A 408 -20.98 20.51 5.28
CA SER A 408 -20.92 19.32 6.11
C SER A 408 -19.66 19.31 6.97
N ALA A 409 -19.79 18.79 8.18
CA ALA A 409 -18.66 18.51 9.07
C ALA A 409 -18.86 17.12 9.67
N ALA A 410 -17.79 16.34 9.76
CA ALA A 410 -17.81 15.03 10.38
C ALA A 410 -16.55 14.81 11.21
N TYR A 411 -16.71 14.20 12.38
CA TYR A 411 -15.64 13.70 13.22
C TYR A 411 -15.75 12.18 13.31
N VAL A 412 -14.62 11.51 13.20
CA VAL A 412 -14.49 10.05 13.35
C VAL A 412 -13.37 9.77 14.34
N HIS A 413 -13.68 8.95 15.33
CA HIS A 413 -12.71 8.37 16.26
C HIS A 413 -12.74 6.85 16.10
N ARG A 414 -11.57 6.21 15.94
CA ARG A 414 -11.45 4.77 15.77
C ARG A 414 -10.32 4.24 16.62
N ASN A 415 -10.61 3.19 17.40
CA ASN A 415 -9.65 2.42 18.16
C ASN A 415 -9.47 1.04 17.54
N GLY A 416 -8.24 0.72 17.13
CA GLY A 416 -7.82 -0.59 16.64
C GLY A 416 -7.36 -1.46 17.81
N HIS A 417 -7.76 -2.74 17.77
CA HIS A 417 -7.46 -3.73 18.81
C HIS A 417 -7.00 -5.03 18.19
N ASP A 418 -6.22 -5.80 18.94
CA ASP A 418 -5.70 -7.11 18.54
C ASP A 418 -4.96 -7.08 17.19
N GLU A 419 -4.35 -5.93 16.82
CA GLU A 419 -3.58 -5.81 15.58
C GLU A 419 -2.37 -6.74 15.64
N VAL A 420 -2.03 -7.34 14.49
CA VAL A 420 -0.96 -8.31 14.44
C VAL A 420 0.38 -7.61 14.44
N ARG A 421 1.21 -7.97 15.42
CA ARG A 421 2.62 -7.59 15.53
C ARG A 421 3.52 -8.81 15.31
N SER A 422 4.78 -8.56 15.02
CA SER A 422 5.80 -9.59 14.97
C SER A 422 7.02 -9.21 15.80
N ARG A 423 7.67 -10.21 16.36
CA ARG A 423 8.97 -10.07 17.00
C ARG A 423 9.90 -11.16 16.53
N SER A 424 11.18 -10.85 16.45
CA SER A 424 12.21 -11.82 16.11
C SER A 424 12.84 -12.35 17.38
N ARG A 425 13.01 -13.67 17.48
CA ARG A 425 13.77 -14.33 18.53
C ARG A 425 14.80 -15.27 17.91
N THR A 426 15.88 -15.50 18.63
CA THR A 426 16.92 -16.43 18.24
C THR A 426 16.70 -17.74 19.02
N GLU A 427 16.64 -18.86 18.32
CA GLU A 427 16.62 -20.20 18.92
C GLU A 427 17.90 -20.95 18.59
N GLY A 428 18.36 -21.81 19.51
CA GLY A 428 19.61 -22.54 19.36
C GLY A 428 20.83 -21.76 19.85
N SER A 429 21.99 -22.31 19.60
CA SER A 429 23.28 -21.70 19.93
C SER A 429 24.36 -22.14 18.94
N GLY A 430 25.33 -21.29 18.69
CA GLY A 430 26.40 -21.56 17.74
C GLY A 430 25.87 -21.70 16.31
N TYR A 431 26.26 -22.77 15.61
CA TYR A 431 25.89 -22.99 14.21
C TYR A 431 24.45 -23.45 13.99
N ASP A 432 23.75 -23.90 15.05
CA ASP A 432 22.33 -24.26 15.01
C ASP A 432 21.42 -23.07 15.31
N THR A 433 21.96 -21.87 15.31
CA THR A 433 21.19 -20.65 15.56
C THR A 433 20.23 -20.37 14.41
N ARG A 434 18.94 -20.37 14.70
CA ARG A 434 17.89 -20.00 13.75
C ARG A 434 17.12 -18.78 14.25
N PHE A 435 16.66 -17.98 13.30
CA PHE A 435 15.82 -16.84 13.60
C PHE A 435 14.35 -17.23 13.42
N VAL A 436 13.58 -17.03 14.47
CA VAL A 436 12.14 -17.29 14.47
C VAL A 436 11.41 -15.96 14.52
N ARG A 437 10.54 -15.73 13.55
CA ARG A 437 9.62 -14.59 13.55
C ARG A 437 8.29 -15.02 14.14
N GLU A 438 8.02 -14.57 15.36
CA GLU A 438 6.79 -14.87 16.07
C GLU A 438 5.75 -13.77 15.82
N PHE A 439 4.54 -14.16 15.40
CA PHE A 439 3.39 -13.29 15.22
C PHE A 439 2.44 -13.39 16.41
N TYR A 440 1.90 -12.26 16.85
CA TYR A 440 0.98 -12.20 17.99
C TYR A 440 0.04 -10.99 17.89
N ASN A 441 -1.11 -11.05 18.57
CA ASN A 441 -2.05 -9.94 18.67
C ASN A 441 -1.68 -9.04 19.86
N GLY A 442 -0.92 -8.00 19.65
CA GLY A 442 -0.47 -7.05 20.65
C GLY A 442 -0.43 -5.62 20.12
N GLY A 443 -0.99 -5.43 18.92
CA GLY A 443 -1.04 -4.13 18.29
C GLY A 443 -2.32 -3.38 18.66
N GLU A 444 -2.16 -2.07 18.86
CA GLU A 444 -3.22 -1.12 19.10
C GLU A 444 -3.01 0.10 18.19
N SER A 445 -4.10 0.72 17.77
CA SER A 445 -4.07 1.96 17.02
C SER A 445 -5.21 2.89 17.44
N GLU A 446 -4.97 4.19 17.32
CA GLU A 446 -5.95 5.24 17.54
C GLU A 446 -5.95 6.16 16.32
N HIS A 447 -7.13 6.47 15.81
CA HIS A 447 -7.28 7.38 14.67
C HIS A 447 -8.39 8.37 14.94
N ASP A 448 -8.05 9.66 14.82
CA ASP A 448 -8.97 10.79 14.88
C ASP A 448 -8.97 11.53 13.56
N SER A 449 -10.15 11.91 13.09
CA SER A 449 -10.27 12.77 11.91
C SER A 449 -11.45 13.71 11.97
N VAL A 450 -11.25 14.92 11.45
CA VAL A 450 -12.30 15.91 11.21
C VAL A 450 -12.27 16.29 9.73
N ILE A 451 -13.40 16.19 9.07
CA ILE A 451 -13.57 16.61 7.68
C ILE A 451 -14.65 17.67 7.64
N PHE A 452 -14.35 18.79 7.00
CA PHE A 452 -15.30 19.84 6.68
C PHE A 452 -15.38 20.04 5.18
N SER A 453 -16.58 20.28 4.66
CA SER A 453 -16.75 20.70 3.26
C SER A 453 -17.91 21.68 3.13
N ILE A 454 -17.80 22.60 2.17
CA ILE A 454 -18.85 23.49 1.76
C ILE A 454 -18.85 23.64 0.25
N ASN A 455 -20.00 23.55 -0.37
CA ASN A 455 -20.17 23.73 -1.82
C ASN A 455 -21.49 24.41 -2.15
N ASN A 456 -21.55 25.10 -3.28
CA ASN A 456 -22.82 25.60 -3.80
C ASN A 456 -23.62 24.45 -4.44
N THR A 457 -24.94 24.47 -4.22
CA THR A 457 -25.91 23.49 -4.74
C THR A 457 -26.63 23.99 -6.00
N ALA A 458 -26.55 25.30 -6.23
CA ALA A 458 -26.98 25.95 -7.46
C ALA A 458 -25.80 26.79 -8.03
N PRO A 459 -25.69 26.95 -9.36
CA PRO A 459 -24.57 27.68 -9.94
C PRO A 459 -24.61 29.17 -9.57
N LEU A 460 -23.46 29.72 -9.19
CA LEU A 460 -23.28 31.16 -9.08
C LEU A 460 -23.19 31.75 -10.49
N LYS A 461 -24.11 32.65 -10.83
CA LYS A 461 -24.20 33.24 -12.20
C LYS A 461 -23.56 34.61 -12.25
N PHE A 462 -22.38 34.71 -12.81
CA PHE A 462 -21.69 35.98 -13.13
C PHE A 462 -20.77 35.81 -14.33
N ALA A 463 -20.31 36.91 -14.91
CA ALA A 463 -19.43 36.93 -16.09
C ALA A 463 -19.90 36.02 -17.24
N LYS A 464 -21.25 35.90 -17.44
CA LYS A 464 -21.88 35.02 -18.43
C LYS A 464 -21.55 33.53 -18.28
N ALA A 465 -21.18 33.08 -17.08
CA ALA A 465 -20.85 31.70 -16.77
C ALA A 465 -21.66 31.21 -15.56
N ASN A 466 -21.76 29.89 -15.48
CA ASN A 466 -22.17 29.16 -14.28
C ASN A 466 -20.90 28.75 -13.52
N HIS A 467 -20.84 29.07 -12.21
CA HIS A 467 -19.70 28.74 -11.40
C HIS A 467 -20.08 27.78 -10.28
N TRP A 468 -19.29 26.75 -10.09
CA TRP A 468 -19.37 25.78 -9.02
C TRP A 468 -18.11 25.87 -8.19
N VAL A 469 -18.27 25.95 -6.87
CA VAL A 469 -17.14 26.06 -5.94
C VAL A 469 -17.34 25.06 -4.83
N ARG A 470 -16.28 24.36 -4.48
CA ARG A 470 -16.20 23.49 -3.31
C ARG A 470 -14.93 23.79 -2.54
N PHE A 471 -15.06 23.99 -1.25
CA PHE A 471 -13.94 24.04 -0.33
C PHE A 471 -14.04 22.86 0.63
N SER A 472 -12.92 22.20 0.91
CA SER A 472 -12.82 21.18 1.93
C SER A 472 -11.57 21.38 2.79
N ALA A 473 -11.71 21.00 4.06
CA ALA A 473 -10.62 20.96 5.02
C ALA A 473 -10.67 19.63 5.75
N ALA A 474 -9.52 19.00 5.93
CA ALA A 474 -9.39 17.75 6.67
C ALA A 474 -8.26 17.86 7.68
N TRP A 475 -8.52 17.38 8.88
CA TRP A 475 -7.50 17.09 9.89
C TRP A 475 -7.57 15.61 10.25
N GLN A 476 -6.42 14.99 10.44
CA GLN A 476 -6.33 13.61 10.89
C GLN A 476 -5.08 13.38 11.72
N GLU A 477 -5.19 12.49 12.69
CA GLU A 477 -4.08 11.99 13.49
C GLU A 477 -4.22 10.49 13.65
N THR A 478 -3.11 9.75 13.51
CA THR A 478 -3.06 8.31 13.72
C THR A 478 -1.87 7.97 14.59
N LYS A 479 -2.09 7.19 15.64
CA LYS A 479 -1.07 6.58 16.49
C LYS A 479 -1.20 5.08 16.40
N SER A 480 -0.09 4.35 16.31
CA SER A 480 -0.12 2.88 16.26
C SER A 480 1.22 2.32 16.71
N ASN A 481 1.17 1.32 17.56
CA ASN A 481 2.33 0.53 17.91
C ASN A 481 2.56 -0.64 16.93
N ALA A 482 1.57 -0.98 16.08
CA ALA A 482 1.69 -2.02 15.07
C ALA A 482 2.43 -1.54 13.81
N ALA A 483 2.38 -0.26 13.49
CA ALA A 483 3.03 0.32 12.30
C ALA A 483 4.56 0.16 12.30
N ILE A 484 5.18 0.00 13.47
CA ILE A 484 6.64 -0.17 13.65
C ILE A 484 7.10 -1.53 13.12
N ASP A 485 6.21 -2.51 13.05
CA ASP A 485 6.52 -3.88 12.64
C ASP A 485 6.26 -4.16 11.14
N GLN A 486 5.70 -3.23 10.40
CA GLN A 486 5.31 -3.43 9.00
C GLN A 486 6.46 -3.37 7.98
N GLY A 487 7.69 -3.16 8.41
CA GLY A 487 8.82 -3.44 7.55
C GLY A 487 8.94 -4.96 7.38
N TYR A 488 9.17 -5.43 6.14
CA TYR A 488 9.97 -6.62 5.92
C TYR A 488 11.27 -6.36 6.71
N SER A 489 11.23 -6.63 8.00
CA SER A 489 12.43 -6.50 8.80
C SER A 489 13.37 -7.52 8.22
N GLU A 490 14.35 -7.04 7.51
CA GLU A 490 15.57 -7.78 7.35
C GLU A 490 15.82 -8.40 8.71
N LEU A 491 16.04 -9.70 8.73
CA LEU A 491 16.58 -10.38 9.87
C LEU A 491 17.83 -9.61 10.25
N GLU A 492 17.68 -8.73 11.22
CA GLU A 492 18.77 -7.91 11.69
C GLU A 492 19.70 -8.86 12.40
N SER A 493 20.76 -9.16 11.70
CA SER A 493 21.78 -10.13 12.06
C SER A 493 22.07 -10.18 13.56
N GLY A 494 21.52 -11.19 14.24
CA GLY A 494 21.97 -11.64 15.55
C GLY A 494 21.72 -10.73 16.74
N LYS A 495 20.88 -9.69 16.64
CA LYS A 495 20.59 -8.78 17.75
C LYS A 495 19.12 -8.87 18.16
N THR A 496 18.87 -9.07 19.44
CA THR A 496 17.54 -8.91 20.00
C THR A 496 17.19 -7.42 20.03
N VAL A 497 16.17 -7.03 19.30
CA VAL A 497 15.68 -5.65 19.25
C VAL A 497 14.39 -5.58 20.07
N ASN A 498 14.36 -4.68 21.07
CA ASN A 498 13.15 -4.38 21.80
C ASN A 498 12.22 -3.54 20.90
N MET A 499 10.99 -3.98 20.71
CA MET A 499 10.01 -3.38 19.81
C MET A 499 9.02 -2.46 20.52
N ASP A 500 9.01 -2.46 21.85
CA ASP A 500 8.10 -1.65 22.66
C ASP A 500 8.66 -0.27 22.97
N LYS A 501 9.96 -0.09 22.76
CA LYS A 501 10.67 1.17 22.95
C LYS A 501 11.39 1.60 21.67
N VAL A 502 11.47 2.90 21.47
CA VAL A 502 12.22 3.51 20.36
C VAL A 502 13.04 4.69 20.88
N TRP A 503 14.16 4.97 20.23
CA TRP A 503 14.89 6.21 20.44
C TRP A 503 14.40 7.24 19.42
N TYR A 504 13.85 8.35 19.91
CA TYR A 504 13.28 9.39 19.09
C TYR A 504 13.59 10.78 19.66
N ASP A 505 14.09 11.68 18.82
CA ASP A 505 14.38 13.08 19.14
C ASP A 505 15.12 13.30 20.48
N GLY A 506 16.15 12.47 20.73
CA GLY A 506 17.03 12.58 21.90
C GLY A 506 16.57 11.82 23.15
N SER A 507 15.46 11.08 23.09
CA SER A 507 14.91 10.33 24.23
C SER A 507 14.42 8.94 23.83
N VAL A 508 14.33 8.05 24.83
CA VAL A 508 13.66 6.75 24.68
C VAL A 508 12.21 6.94 25.08
N ILE A 509 11.30 6.59 24.15
CA ILE A 509 9.86 6.68 24.33
C ILE A 509 9.20 5.33 24.08
N ASP A 510 7.95 5.18 24.46
CA ASP A 510 7.13 4.04 24.05
C ASP A 510 6.87 4.10 22.53
N ALA A 511 6.84 2.94 21.90
CA ALA A 511 6.63 2.84 20.47
C ALA A 511 5.24 3.39 20.05
N GLU A 512 4.25 3.31 20.93
CA GLU A 512 2.90 3.85 20.74
C GLU A 512 2.84 5.37 20.79
N ASP A 513 3.82 6.01 21.45
CA ASP A 513 3.92 7.48 21.54
C ASP A 513 4.70 8.09 20.36
N LEU A 514 5.17 7.27 19.43
CA LEU A 514 5.92 7.74 18.28
C LEU A 514 5.00 8.58 17.37
N ASP A 515 5.50 9.74 16.92
CA ASP A 515 4.84 10.53 15.89
C ASP A 515 4.51 9.67 14.66
N SER A 516 3.49 10.05 13.89
CA SER A 516 3.08 9.32 12.70
C SER A 516 4.28 8.96 11.80
N THR A 517 4.38 7.69 11.46
CA THR A 517 5.41 7.15 10.56
C THR A 517 4.94 7.03 9.12
N ASP A 518 3.64 7.31 8.87
CA ASP A 518 3.03 7.15 7.57
C ASP A 518 2.89 8.50 6.81
N PHE A 519 2.42 8.41 5.56
CA PHE A 519 2.19 9.56 4.67
C PHE A 519 0.96 10.40 5.05
N ASN A 520 0.30 10.14 6.18
CA ASN A 520 -0.89 10.87 6.55
C ASN A 520 -0.56 12.33 6.82
N ILE A 521 -0.97 13.18 5.91
CA ILE A 521 -0.82 14.64 6.06
C ILE A 521 -1.88 15.11 7.06
N PRO A 522 -1.48 15.63 8.24
CA PRO A 522 -2.43 15.94 9.30
C PRO A 522 -3.47 16.99 8.91
N VAL A 523 -3.08 18.03 8.18
CA VAL A 523 -3.99 19.11 7.81
C VAL A 523 -3.90 19.39 6.31
N LYS A 524 -5.06 19.32 5.64
CA LYS A 524 -5.21 19.57 4.20
C LYS A 524 -6.36 20.54 3.94
N PHE A 525 -6.19 21.37 2.91
CA PHE A 525 -7.24 22.21 2.36
C PHE A 525 -7.29 22.04 0.85
N ASP A 526 -8.50 21.89 0.33
CA ASP A 526 -8.75 21.78 -1.10
C ASP A 526 -9.78 22.81 -1.53
N LEU A 527 -9.52 23.50 -2.64
CA LEU A 527 -10.46 24.41 -3.29
C LEU A 527 -10.63 23.97 -4.74
N GLU A 528 -11.82 23.55 -5.08
CA GLU A 528 -12.25 23.22 -6.43
C GLU A 528 -13.13 24.35 -6.98
N ALA A 529 -12.85 24.77 -8.20
CA ALA A 529 -13.68 25.76 -8.88
C ALA A 529 -13.87 25.34 -10.34
N THR A 530 -15.14 25.27 -10.77
CA THR A 530 -15.51 25.01 -12.16
C THR A 530 -16.29 26.19 -12.70
N SER A 531 -15.92 26.67 -13.86
CA SER A 531 -16.60 27.78 -14.56
C SER A 531 -17.02 27.30 -15.94
N GLU A 532 -18.29 27.42 -16.26
CA GLU A 532 -18.86 26.93 -17.53
C GLU A 532 -19.50 28.08 -18.31
N TRP A 533 -18.97 28.35 -19.49
CA TRP A 533 -19.53 29.26 -20.49
C TRP A 533 -20.22 28.43 -21.58
N ALA A 534 -21.48 28.05 -21.32
CA ALA A 534 -22.24 27.17 -22.24
C ALA A 534 -22.33 27.76 -23.65
N GLN A 535 -22.47 29.10 -23.77
CA GLN A 535 -22.53 29.79 -25.08
C GLN A 535 -21.26 29.70 -25.92
N TRP A 536 -20.13 29.30 -25.32
CA TRP A 536 -18.86 29.14 -26.01
C TRP A 536 -18.41 27.66 -26.02
N GLY A 537 -19.15 26.75 -25.38
CA GLY A 537 -18.70 25.37 -25.18
C GLY A 537 -17.41 25.27 -24.37
N LEU A 538 -17.16 26.23 -23.47
CA LEU A 538 -15.94 26.32 -22.70
C LEU A 538 -16.20 25.99 -21.24
N THR A 539 -15.39 25.08 -20.69
CA THR A 539 -15.38 24.77 -19.25
C THR A 539 -13.96 24.91 -18.71
N TRP A 540 -13.82 25.61 -17.60
CA TRP A 540 -12.55 25.80 -16.91
C TRP A 540 -12.62 25.23 -15.50
N TYR A 541 -11.76 24.25 -15.22
CA TYR A 541 -11.62 23.59 -13.93
C TYR A 541 -10.34 24.07 -13.24
N ASN A 542 -10.42 24.31 -11.94
CA ASN A 542 -9.29 24.65 -11.10
C ASN A 542 -9.33 23.82 -9.83
N PHE A 543 -8.19 23.36 -9.39
CA PHE A 543 -7.99 22.65 -8.15
C PHE A 543 -6.76 23.22 -7.45
N LEU A 544 -6.94 23.75 -6.25
CA LEU A 544 -5.86 24.17 -5.38
C LEU A 544 -5.81 23.23 -4.19
N HIS A 545 -4.64 22.70 -3.94
CA HIS A 545 -4.34 21.85 -2.81
C HIS A 545 -3.31 22.51 -1.92
N LEU A 546 -3.54 22.55 -0.61
CA LEU A 546 -2.61 23.04 0.41
C LEU A 546 -2.53 21.99 1.53
N SER A 547 -1.34 21.52 1.85
CA SER A 547 -1.04 20.81 3.09
C SER A 547 -0.19 21.69 4.00
N LEU A 548 -0.53 21.72 5.29
CA LEU A 548 0.27 22.47 6.25
C LEU A 548 1.59 21.75 6.55
N ASP A 549 2.48 22.45 7.22
CA ASP A 549 3.70 21.89 7.78
C ASP A 549 3.39 20.73 8.73
N ARG A 550 4.26 19.74 8.71
CA ARG A 550 4.13 18.54 9.52
C ARG A 550 5.49 18.01 9.92
N ASN A 551 5.51 17.21 10.97
CA ASN A 551 6.63 16.34 11.28
C ASN A 551 6.24 14.87 11.03
N GLN A 552 7.23 14.05 10.82
CA GLN A 552 7.10 12.62 10.66
C GLN A 552 8.27 11.95 11.34
N ALA A 553 8.00 10.87 12.08
CA ALA A 553 9.04 10.00 12.58
C ALA A 553 9.49 9.05 11.45
N VAL A 554 10.75 9.12 11.10
CA VAL A 554 11.33 8.30 10.04
C VAL A 554 12.41 7.42 10.63
N ARG A 555 12.33 6.11 10.38
CA ARG A 555 13.34 5.16 10.82
C ARG A 555 14.71 5.55 10.23
N ASP A 556 15.74 5.57 11.07
CA ASP A 556 17.13 5.74 10.65
C ASP A 556 17.69 4.37 10.29
N ASP A 557 17.68 4.05 9.00
CA ASP A 557 18.14 2.75 8.54
C ASP A 557 19.62 2.54 8.78
N GLY A 558 19.94 1.38 9.35
CA GLY A 558 21.30 0.97 9.70
C GLY A 558 21.76 1.47 11.07
N GLU A 559 20.92 2.14 11.87
CA GLU A 559 21.28 2.57 13.21
C GLU A 559 20.30 2.05 14.28
N TYR A 560 20.88 1.64 15.41
CA TYR A 560 20.21 1.24 16.63
C TYR A 560 20.75 2.06 17.79
N TYR A 561 19.93 2.22 18.82
CA TYR A 561 20.33 2.81 20.08
C TYR A 561 20.46 1.71 21.14
N ALA A 562 21.59 1.66 21.83
CA ALA A 562 21.79 0.76 22.95
C ALA A 562 21.12 1.36 24.19
N TRP A 563 19.97 0.81 24.57
CA TRP A 563 19.20 1.25 25.72
C TRP A 563 19.50 0.42 26.96
N THR A 564 20.09 1.06 27.97
CA THR A 564 20.38 0.42 29.24
C THR A 564 19.30 0.78 30.27
N HIS A 565 18.66 -0.21 30.86
CA HIS A 565 17.61 -0.08 31.85
C HIS A 565 17.73 -1.15 32.93
N GLU A 566 17.02 -0.97 34.05
CA GLU A 566 16.94 -1.96 35.11
C GLU A 566 16.03 -3.11 34.66
N GLY A 567 16.58 -4.31 34.52
CA GLY A 567 15.86 -5.55 34.28
C GLY A 567 15.61 -6.32 35.59
N GLU A 568 14.90 -7.43 35.49
CA GLU A 568 14.56 -8.28 36.64
C GLU A 568 15.80 -8.77 37.42
N TYR A 569 16.95 -8.91 36.76
CA TYR A 569 18.20 -9.44 37.34
C TYR A 569 19.34 -8.40 37.39
N GLY A 570 19.04 -7.11 37.24
CA GLY A 570 19.98 -6.00 37.23
C GLY A 570 20.02 -5.24 35.90
N PRO A 571 21.01 -4.34 35.71
CA PRO A 571 21.11 -3.54 34.50
C PRO A 571 21.18 -4.42 33.25
N MET A 572 20.31 -4.17 32.28
CA MET A 572 20.23 -4.84 30.99
C MET A 572 20.35 -3.82 29.86
N THR A 573 21.07 -4.18 28.80
CA THR A 573 21.20 -3.34 27.62
C THR A 573 20.55 -4.03 26.42
N GLU A 574 19.55 -3.39 25.85
CA GLU A 574 18.85 -3.84 24.66
C GLU A 574 19.09 -2.90 23.49
N GLN A 575 19.00 -3.42 22.29
CA GLN A 575 18.95 -2.56 21.10
C GLN A 575 17.51 -2.12 20.86
N ILE A 576 17.32 -0.83 20.57
CA ILE A 576 16.03 -0.28 20.16
C ILE A 576 16.22 0.45 18.82
N ARG A 577 15.15 0.51 18.03
CA ARG A 577 15.17 1.20 16.74
C ARG A 577 15.33 2.71 16.95
N LYS A 578 16.14 3.32 16.08
CA LYS A 578 16.34 4.77 16.09
C LYS A 578 15.44 5.41 15.03
N TYR A 579 14.73 6.44 15.44
CA TYR A 579 13.91 7.27 14.57
C TYR A 579 14.40 8.71 14.63
N SER A 580 14.34 9.38 13.49
CA SER A 580 14.65 10.81 13.36
C SER A 580 13.36 11.57 13.10
N ARG A 581 13.20 12.71 13.76
CA ARG A 581 12.16 13.67 13.43
C ARG A 581 12.51 14.38 12.13
N VAL A 582 11.60 14.36 11.17
CA VAL A 582 11.75 15.06 9.90
C VAL A 582 10.62 16.06 9.74
N ASP A 583 10.99 17.31 9.56
CA ASP A 583 10.04 18.40 9.32
C ASP A 583 9.82 18.61 7.82
N PHE A 584 8.56 18.69 7.43
CA PHE A 584 8.10 19.03 6.09
C PHE A 584 7.45 20.40 6.14
N ALA A 585 7.90 21.32 5.32
CA ALA A 585 7.24 22.62 5.14
C ALA A 585 5.88 22.46 4.47
N SER A 586 5.01 23.43 4.65
CA SER A 586 3.74 23.51 3.92
C SER A 586 3.95 23.35 2.42
N ALA A 587 3.11 22.54 1.80
CA ALA A 587 3.17 22.23 0.38
C ALA A 587 1.85 22.60 -0.30
N TRP A 588 1.92 23.14 -1.51
CA TRP A 588 0.73 23.49 -2.25
C TRP A 588 0.91 23.27 -3.75
N SER A 589 -0.18 22.98 -4.45
CA SER A 589 -0.24 22.87 -5.90
C SER A 589 -1.50 23.51 -6.44
N TRP A 590 -1.40 24.01 -7.66
CA TRP A 590 -2.53 24.46 -8.46
C TRP A 590 -2.55 23.68 -9.76
N ASP A 591 -3.66 22.98 -10.00
CA ASP A 591 -3.93 22.23 -11.21
C ASP A 591 -5.07 22.91 -11.96
N THR A 592 -4.98 22.96 -13.26
CA THR A 592 -6.00 23.59 -14.09
C THR A 592 -6.27 22.80 -15.37
N LYS A 593 -7.54 22.81 -15.80
CA LYS A 593 -7.98 22.19 -17.05
C LYS A 593 -8.93 23.11 -17.77
N VAL A 594 -8.67 23.34 -19.05
CA VAL A 594 -9.58 24.03 -19.96
C VAL A 594 -10.10 23.01 -20.96
N LEU A 595 -11.41 22.83 -21.00
CA LEU A 595 -12.11 21.98 -21.96
C LEU A 595 -12.91 22.86 -22.91
N TYR A 596 -12.71 22.64 -24.21
CA TYR A 596 -13.41 23.32 -25.28
C TYR A 596 -14.21 22.33 -26.14
N ARG A 597 -15.53 22.50 -26.20
CA ARG A 597 -16.47 21.71 -27.00
C ARG A 597 -17.30 22.64 -27.88
N PRO A 598 -16.81 22.99 -29.06
CA PRO A 598 -17.48 23.96 -29.92
C PRO A 598 -18.73 23.38 -30.58
N ASP A 599 -19.80 24.17 -30.65
CA ASP A 599 -21.07 23.76 -31.28
C ASP A 599 -20.92 23.44 -32.78
N TRP A 600 -19.95 24.07 -33.46
CA TRP A 600 -19.66 23.86 -34.88
C TRP A 600 -18.98 22.52 -35.20
N ALA A 601 -18.34 21.91 -34.20
CA ALA A 601 -17.72 20.58 -34.30
C ALA A 601 -18.39 19.63 -33.31
N ARG A 602 -19.65 19.25 -33.59
CA ARG A 602 -20.45 18.40 -32.69
C ARG A 602 -19.70 17.13 -32.31
N GLY A 603 -19.72 16.82 -31.04
CA GLY A 603 -19.06 15.64 -30.45
C GLY A 603 -17.56 15.82 -30.23
N VAL A 604 -16.89 16.82 -30.84
CA VAL A 604 -15.46 17.03 -30.64
C VAL A 604 -15.21 17.81 -29.35
N GLY A 605 -14.30 17.30 -28.52
CA GLY A 605 -13.78 18.00 -27.35
C GLY A 605 -12.25 18.05 -27.35
N VAL A 606 -11.70 19.21 -27.02
CA VAL A 606 -10.25 19.40 -26.84
C VAL A 606 -10.02 19.91 -25.42
N SER A 607 -9.11 19.30 -24.66
CA SER A 607 -8.71 19.84 -23.38
C SER A 607 -7.20 20.02 -23.25
N LEU A 608 -6.83 21.06 -22.51
CA LEU A 608 -5.47 21.29 -22.01
C LEU A 608 -5.52 21.21 -20.50
N GLU A 609 -4.69 20.35 -19.93
CA GLU A 609 -4.53 20.19 -18.48
C GLU A 609 -3.10 20.57 -18.09
N VAL A 610 -2.96 21.33 -17.04
CA VAL A 610 -1.66 21.71 -16.49
C VAL A 610 -1.68 21.36 -15.00
N TYR A 611 -0.90 20.37 -14.62
CA TYR A 611 -0.69 20.02 -13.22
C TYR A 611 0.48 20.79 -12.64
N ASN A 612 0.38 21.20 -11.39
CA ASN A 612 1.37 21.99 -10.68
C ASN A 612 1.78 23.24 -11.49
N VAL A 613 0.79 24.09 -11.84
CA VAL A 613 0.96 25.31 -12.66
C VAL A 613 2.12 26.19 -12.20
N THR A 614 2.30 26.30 -10.89
CA THR A 614 3.34 27.12 -10.27
C THR A 614 4.71 26.46 -10.24
N ASN A 615 4.77 25.17 -10.61
CA ASN A 615 5.99 24.35 -10.57
C ASN A 615 6.64 24.29 -9.18
N ASN A 616 5.81 24.21 -8.13
CA ASN A 616 6.28 24.09 -6.77
C ASN A 616 7.00 22.74 -6.57
N ARG A 617 8.03 22.78 -5.74
CA ARG A 617 8.80 21.61 -5.35
C ARG A 617 8.33 21.15 -3.98
N ASN A 618 7.34 20.27 -3.94
CA ASN A 618 6.75 19.73 -2.73
C ASN A 618 7.45 18.43 -2.35
N ALA A 619 7.99 18.36 -1.13
CA ALA A 619 8.54 17.11 -0.62
C ALA A 619 7.41 16.12 -0.34
N SER A 620 7.48 14.94 -0.96
CA SER A 620 6.46 13.89 -0.85
C SER A 620 6.87 12.80 0.14
N ASP A 621 8.17 12.51 0.24
CA ASP A 621 8.70 11.44 1.06
C ASP A 621 10.12 11.75 1.54
N VAL A 622 10.57 11.02 2.56
CA VAL A 622 11.93 11.12 3.10
C VAL A 622 12.40 9.73 3.53
N PHE A 623 13.65 9.49 3.27
CA PHE A 623 14.39 8.33 3.75
C PHE A 623 15.58 8.84 4.58
N VAL A 624 15.80 8.23 5.74
CA VAL A 624 16.95 8.56 6.61
C VAL A 624 17.88 7.37 6.64
N TYR A 625 19.15 7.62 6.39
CA TYR A 625 20.20 6.61 6.48
C TYR A 625 21.41 7.19 7.23
N LYS A 626 21.74 6.59 8.35
CA LYS A 626 22.85 7.03 9.24
C LYS A 626 22.78 8.54 9.52
N GLY A 627 21.62 9.03 9.95
CA GLY A 627 21.38 10.43 10.27
C GLY A 627 21.26 11.38 9.06
N THR A 628 21.47 10.90 7.84
CA THR A 628 21.34 11.73 6.63
C THR A 628 19.96 11.60 6.00
N GLN A 629 19.28 12.73 5.83
CA GLN A 629 17.95 12.78 5.22
C GLN A 629 18.01 12.87 3.69
N TYR A 630 17.23 12.06 3.01
CA TYR A 630 17.11 12.03 1.56
C TYR A 630 15.65 12.22 1.16
N LYS A 631 15.31 13.42 0.66
CA LYS A 631 13.92 13.80 0.32
C LYS A 631 13.58 13.47 -1.13
N SER A 632 12.42 12.84 -1.33
CA SER A 632 11.76 12.70 -2.62
C SER A 632 10.76 13.85 -2.81
N TYR A 633 10.44 14.15 -4.05
CA TYR A 633 9.57 15.29 -4.38
C TYR A 633 8.48 14.87 -5.35
N ASP A 634 7.33 15.52 -5.26
CA ASP A 634 6.26 15.39 -6.24
C ASP A 634 6.74 15.82 -7.64
N PRO A 635 6.12 15.30 -8.70
CA PRO A 635 6.44 15.72 -10.05
C PRO A 635 6.26 17.24 -10.23
N GLY A 636 7.17 17.85 -10.95
CA GLY A 636 7.06 19.24 -11.37
C GLY A 636 5.88 19.45 -12.33
N ARG A 637 5.83 20.63 -12.93
CA ARG A 637 4.76 21.01 -13.87
C ARG A 637 4.64 20.00 -15.01
N GLN A 638 3.40 19.56 -15.29
CA GLN A 638 3.07 18.64 -16.37
C GLN A 638 2.00 19.23 -17.26
N PHE A 639 2.09 18.96 -18.57
CA PHE A 639 1.11 19.39 -19.57
C PHE A 639 0.49 18.15 -20.23
N TRP A 640 -0.84 18.16 -20.35
CA TRP A 640 -1.58 17.12 -21.02
C TRP A 640 -2.53 17.74 -22.02
N VAL A 641 -2.60 17.16 -23.20
CA VAL A 641 -3.57 17.52 -24.24
C VAL A 641 -4.41 16.30 -24.54
N GLN A 642 -5.71 16.47 -24.53
CA GLN A 642 -6.65 15.41 -24.85
C GLN A 642 -7.56 15.85 -26.01
N LEU A 643 -7.77 14.96 -26.95
CA LEU A 643 -8.78 15.05 -28.00
C LEU A 643 -9.82 13.96 -27.73
N SER A 644 -11.10 14.32 -27.67
CA SER A 644 -12.22 13.39 -27.50
C SER A 644 -13.25 13.59 -28.62
N TYR A 645 -13.97 12.52 -28.90
CA TYR A 645 -15.11 12.55 -29.83
C TYR A 645 -16.25 11.72 -29.22
N ASP A 646 -17.38 12.37 -29.00
CA ASP A 646 -18.62 11.78 -28.50
C ASP A 646 -19.61 11.70 -29.67
N TYR A 647 -20.03 10.49 -30.05
CA TYR A 647 -20.93 10.21 -31.17
C TYR A 647 -22.39 10.25 -30.73
#